data_9f713db4f5c7fb2a05f27ce97122b1bb
#
_entry.id   9f713db4f5c7fb2a05f27ce97122b1bb
#
_cell.length_a   1.000
_cell.length_b   1.000
_cell.length_c   1.000
_cell.angle_alpha   90.00
_cell.angle_beta   90.00
_cell.angle_gamma   90.00
#
_symmetry.space_group_name_H-M   'P 1'
#
loop_
_entity.id
_entity.type
_entity.pdbx_description
1 polymer ?
#
loop_
_entity_poly.entity_id
_entity_poly.type
_entity_poly.pdbx_seq_one_letter_code
_entity_poly.pdbx_strand_id
1 'polypeptide(L)'
;MRFSEGVRRTGPLQSGLCQLEWLAYQTGDPGLFPIFSWVVAVPDGLSDEAVSGAVSALLLRHEVLRTRFDADGDGRPRQSVHESVHVAFPRVEGEDALRRFTETPFDVASEPPIRFGRTARGDLVLVVPHIVADRGGAWILVTDLTELLAAQAQHRAARLSANAPQPVDQARHERESGRARVESSLRHWGNALQDFPVTVFPVSRGRPGADVVRADLESPAAGLALATLRRTLATAPASIFTAAAYTALAIQFHRDRLGLNLTWSFREHPTTRGMVASLFRDMPLIVDLRGRPSFSEVLRRLQKAVLVAGRHMSFDVLEFHERAGRVEAERGAFLPGPESISCTLEGIESVPAEPGGDPRALLADSRVSTSRSNDSWDACNLYLRAYLVEGRLHIDSAIDASVVGDRDSAGLVKLTEAILVHAAASGDLAFGEAESLATDPWRPGARWVGVDGVWVDLDFLTERLQEHPAVHHADVREEHGRLTAYVSADLQPWELRDFLLSTDNGRNAVLSPHRFVIRRTDAATVTGSGVDRPMLAPEGAAEQALKDAVAGANELTDPTMAGTYLTVGGRLHLVPRVLSLLRDSGFEGIGVADLRSPTSLVALAGRLRQRCVRTGGRASHAPHRDRGAPVTGRRATAGDEAGRQPIEGEGKDV
;
A
#
# COMPACT_ATOMS: atom_id res chain seq x y z
N MET A 1 -18.20 -17.00 -14.58
CA MET A 1 -18.40 -17.96 -13.49
C MET A 1 -19.57 -17.53 -12.62
N ARG A 2 -20.24 -18.44 -11.90
CA ARG A 2 -21.39 -18.13 -11.02
C ARG A 2 -21.32 -18.98 -9.77
N PHE A 3 -21.74 -18.45 -8.63
CA PHE A 3 -21.93 -19.22 -7.41
C PHE A 3 -23.08 -20.23 -7.55
N SER A 4 -22.98 -21.37 -6.85
CA SER A 4 -24.14 -22.22 -6.58
C SER A 4 -25.07 -21.56 -5.57
N GLU A 5 -26.31 -22.04 -5.47
CA GLU A 5 -27.33 -21.47 -4.57
C GLU A 5 -27.04 -21.70 -3.08
N GLY A 6 -26.18 -22.62 -2.69
CA GLY A 6 -25.91 -22.93 -1.29
C GLY A 6 -24.74 -22.11 -0.70
N VAL A 7 -24.94 -21.48 0.47
CA VAL A 7 -23.86 -20.95 1.32
C VAL A 7 -23.52 -21.99 2.37
N ARG A 8 -22.32 -22.53 2.33
CA ARG A 8 -21.82 -23.55 3.25
C ARG A 8 -21.53 -22.99 4.63
N ARG A 9 -20.88 -21.84 4.69
CA ARG A 9 -20.50 -21.18 5.94
C ARG A 9 -20.18 -19.70 5.73
N THR A 10 -20.32 -18.93 6.79
CA THR A 10 -19.98 -17.50 6.81
C THR A 10 -19.03 -17.20 7.96
N GLY A 11 -18.31 -16.11 7.88
CA GLY A 11 -17.45 -15.61 8.95
C GLY A 11 -16.98 -14.18 8.70
N PRO A 12 -16.30 -13.55 9.66
CA PRO A 12 -15.65 -12.27 9.44
C PRO A 12 -14.56 -12.42 8.38
N LEU A 13 -14.15 -11.32 7.78
CA LEU A 13 -12.93 -11.29 6.97
C LEU A 13 -11.72 -11.36 7.90
N GLN A 14 -10.69 -12.13 7.50
CA GLN A 14 -9.44 -12.21 8.25
C GLN A 14 -8.76 -10.84 8.27
N SER A 15 -8.00 -10.59 9.31
CA SER A 15 -7.23 -9.37 9.45
C SER A 15 -6.06 -9.34 8.46
N GLY A 16 -5.94 -8.27 7.70
CA GLY A 16 -4.93 -8.11 6.65
C GLY A 16 -5.31 -6.99 5.69
N LEU A 17 -4.49 -6.78 4.67
CA LEU A 17 -4.76 -5.78 3.62
C LEU A 17 -6.10 -6.02 2.91
N CYS A 18 -6.55 -7.28 2.85
CA CYS A 18 -7.85 -7.65 2.31
C CYS A 18 -9.04 -6.85 2.91
N GLN A 19 -8.92 -6.32 4.13
CA GLN A 19 -9.96 -5.45 4.70
C GLN A 19 -10.01 -4.08 4.02
N LEU A 20 -8.87 -3.49 3.64
CA LEU A 20 -8.83 -2.26 2.85
C LEU A 20 -9.28 -2.52 1.41
N GLU A 21 -8.91 -3.66 0.85
CA GLU A 21 -9.37 -4.08 -0.47
C GLU A 21 -10.88 -4.27 -0.50
N TRP A 22 -11.45 -4.93 0.53
CA TRP A 22 -12.89 -5.03 0.69
C TRP A 22 -13.55 -3.64 0.70
N LEU A 23 -12.98 -2.69 1.45
CA LEU A 23 -13.52 -1.32 1.52
C LEU A 23 -13.49 -0.65 0.14
N ALA A 24 -12.42 -0.81 -0.63
CA ALA A 24 -12.31 -0.30 -1.98
C ALA A 24 -13.36 -0.91 -2.92
N TYR A 25 -13.59 -2.22 -2.85
CA TYR A 25 -14.66 -2.88 -3.60
C TYR A 25 -16.05 -2.37 -3.22
N GLN A 26 -16.33 -2.19 -1.92
CA GLN A 26 -17.64 -1.70 -1.45
C GLN A 26 -17.91 -0.24 -1.86
N THR A 27 -16.89 0.53 -2.12
CA THR A 27 -17.01 1.95 -2.50
C THR A 27 -16.89 2.21 -3.99
N GLY A 28 -16.61 1.15 -4.77
CA GLY A 28 -16.53 1.22 -6.23
C GLY A 28 -15.18 1.72 -6.75
N ASP A 29 -14.12 1.59 -5.96
CA ASP A 29 -12.75 1.94 -6.34
C ASP A 29 -11.78 0.73 -6.22
N PRO A 30 -12.07 -0.38 -6.95
CA PRO A 30 -11.23 -1.59 -6.90
C PRO A 30 -9.89 -1.43 -7.62
N GLY A 31 -9.69 -0.35 -8.37
CA GLY A 31 -8.47 -0.12 -9.17
C GLY A 31 -7.21 0.16 -8.36
N LEU A 32 -7.34 0.35 -7.04
CA LEU A 32 -6.21 0.53 -6.13
C LEU A 32 -5.41 -0.76 -5.86
N PHE A 33 -5.94 -1.93 -6.22
CA PHE A 33 -5.31 -3.21 -5.92
C PHE A 33 -5.14 -4.07 -7.17
N PRO A 34 -4.02 -4.80 -7.30
CA PRO A 34 -3.72 -5.55 -8.50
C PRO A 34 -4.66 -6.76 -8.69
N ILE A 35 -4.81 -7.13 -9.96
CA ILE A 35 -5.39 -8.41 -10.37
C ILE A 35 -4.23 -9.28 -10.83
N PHE A 36 -4.10 -10.47 -10.26
CA PHE A 36 -3.07 -11.42 -10.64
C PHE A 36 -3.55 -12.34 -11.76
N SER A 37 -2.66 -12.60 -12.72
CA SER A 37 -2.94 -13.54 -13.81
C SER A 37 -1.72 -14.40 -14.13
N TRP A 38 -1.96 -15.67 -14.46
CA TRP A 38 -0.96 -16.63 -14.91
C TRP A 38 -1.48 -17.46 -16.06
N VAL A 39 -0.57 -17.85 -16.94
CA VAL A 39 -0.83 -18.90 -17.92
C VAL A 39 -0.26 -20.20 -17.35
N VAL A 40 -1.12 -21.17 -17.13
CA VAL A 40 -0.76 -22.49 -16.61
C VAL A 40 -0.84 -23.50 -17.75
N ALA A 41 0.27 -24.14 -18.06
CA ALA A 41 0.35 -25.13 -19.13
C ALA A 41 -0.57 -26.33 -18.84
N VAL A 42 -1.32 -26.74 -19.85
CA VAL A 42 -2.15 -27.94 -19.80
C VAL A 42 -1.43 -29.07 -20.53
N PRO A 43 -1.17 -30.21 -19.87
CA PRO A 43 -0.53 -31.35 -20.53
C PRO A 43 -1.25 -31.77 -21.81
N ASP A 44 -0.47 -32.12 -22.85
CA ASP A 44 -0.99 -32.54 -24.13
C ASP A 44 -1.93 -33.75 -24.02
N GLY A 45 -3.02 -33.76 -24.78
CA GLY A 45 -3.97 -34.87 -24.80
C GLY A 45 -4.94 -34.92 -23.61
N LEU A 46 -4.88 -33.95 -22.68
CA LEU A 46 -5.81 -33.92 -21.54
C LEU A 46 -7.21 -33.46 -22.02
N SER A 47 -8.25 -34.24 -21.72
CA SER A 47 -9.62 -33.89 -22.11
C SER A 47 -10.16 -32.69 -21.32
N ASP A 48 -11.14 -31.98 -21.88
CA ASP A 48 -11.79 -30.84 -21.22
C ASP A 48 -12.47 -31.24 -19.90
N GLU A 49 -12.95 -32.50 -19.81
CA GLU A 49 -13.52 -33.07 -18.57
C GLU A 49 -12.44 -33.23 -17.50
N ALA A 50 -11.25 -33.72 -17.86
CA ALA A 50 -10.12 -33.88 -16.94
C ALA A 50 -9.62 -32.50 -16.44
N VAL A 51 -9.54 -31.51 -17.34
CA VAL A 51 -9.21 -30.14 -16.96
C VAL A 51 -10.27 -29.54 -16.02
N SER A 52 -11.57 -29.72 -16.33
CA SER A 52 -12.67 -29.30 -15.47
C SER A 52 -12.61 -29.98 -14.10
N GLY A 53 -12.24 -31.26 -14.06
CA GLY A 53 -12.02 -32.02 -12.83
C GLY A 53 -10.90 -31.44 -11.97
N ALA A 54 -9.74 -31.10 -12.58
CA ALA A 54 -8.61 -30.48 -11.89
C ALA A 54 -9.00 -29.10 -11.31
N VAL A 55 -9.66 -28.26 -12.10
CA VAL A 55 -10.12 -26.94 -11.64
C VAL A 55 -11.17 -27.09 -10.52
N SER A 56 -12.10 -28.05 -10.63
CA SER A 56 -13.09 -28.30 -9.57
C SER A 56 -12.42 -28.74 -8.27
N ALA A 57 -11.38 -29.58 -8.34
CA ALA A 57 -10.60 -29.99 -7.18
C ALA A 57 -9.89 -28.80 -6.52
N LEU A 58 -9.30 -27.87 -7.31
CA LEU A 58 -8.70 -26.64 -6.81
C LEU A 58 -9.72 -25.76 -6.07
N LEU A 59 -10.90 -25.55 -6.68
CA LEU A 59 -11.99 -24.75 -6.10
C LEU A 59 -12.54 -25.35 -4.80
N LEU A 60 -12.62 -26.68 -4.70
CA LEU A 60 -13.06 -27.36 -3.49
C LEU A 60 -12.01 -27.27 -2.39
N ARG A 61 -10.73 -27.36 -2.76
CA ARG A 61 -9.59 -27.29 -1.84
C ARG A 61 -9.43 -25.93 -1.19
N HIS A 62 -9.55 -24.85 -1.96
CA HIS A 62 -9.36 -23.48 -1.52
C HIS A 62 -10.69 -22.73 -1.47
N GLU A 63 -11.29 -22.66 -0.27
CA GLU A 63 -12.62 -22.06 -0.09
C GLU A 63 -12.70 -20.59 -0.52
N VAL A 64 -11.58 -19.84 -0.39
CA VAL A 64 -11.51 -18.44 -0.80
C VAL A 64 -11.91 -18.22 -2.27
N LEU A 65 -11.67 -19.20 -3.16
CA LEU A 65 -12.02 -19.12 -4.59
C LEU A 65 -13.54 -19.21 -4.86
N ARG A 66 -14.30 -19.65 -3.87
CA ARG A 66 -15.76 -19.74 -3.90
C ARG A 66 -16.40 -18.93 -2.79
N THR A 67 -15.69 -17.87 -2.38
CA THR A 67 -16.11 -16.96 -1.32
C THR A 67 -16.62 -15.64 -1.91
N ARG A 68 -17.77 -15.20 -1.44
CA ARG A 68 -18.30 -13.86 -1.66
C ARG A 68 -17.85 -12.95 -0.52
N PHE A 69 -17.45 -11.73 -0.86
CA PHE A 69 -17.04 -10.72 0.09
C PHE A 69 -18.09 -9.61 0.16
N ASP A 70 -18.83 -9.56 1.25
CA ASP A 70 -19.91 -8.60 1.47
C ASP A 70 -19.81 -7.95 2.87
N ALA A 71 -20.86 -7.29 3.32
CA ALA A 71 -20.98 -6.75 4.68
C ALA A 71 -21.92 -7.59 5.52
N ASP A 72 -21.71 -7.65 6.83
CA ASP A 72 -22.69 -8.16 7.78
C ASP A 72 -23.74 -7.10 8.14
N GLY A 73 -24.66 -7.42 9.07
CA GLY A 73 -25.72 -6.51 9.51
C GLY A 73 -25.22 -5.20 10.13
N ASP A 74 -23.99 -5.20 10.68
CA ASP A 74 -23.34 -4.05 11.30
C ASP A 74 -22.42 -3.30 10.29
N GLY A 75 -22.43 -3.70 9.02
CA GLY A 75 -21.60 -3.12 7.97
C GLY A 75 -20.13 -3.58 8.00
N ARG A 76 -19.77 -4.59 8.80
CA ARG A 76 -18.40 -5.10 8.90
C ARG A 76 -18.08 -6.07 7.76
N PRO A 77 -16.80 -6.18 7.35
CA PRO A 77 -16.37 -7.12 6.33
C PRO A 77 -16.75 -8.57 6.68
N ARG A 78 -17.44 -9.23 5.74
CA ARG A 78 -17.88 -10.61 5.87
C ARG A 78 -17.46 -11.43 4.66
N GLN A 79 -17.11 -12.68 4.89
CA GLN A 79 -16.88 -13.69 3.86
C GLN A 79 -17.94 -14.79 3.94
N SER A 80 -18.54 -15.10 2.77
CA SER A 80 -19.59 -16.12 2.62
C SER A 80 -19.12 -17.19 1.65
N VAL A 81 -18.78 -18.36 2.17
CA VAL A 81 -18.25 -19.50 1.40
C VAL A 81 -19.42 -20.27 0.79
N HIS A 82 -19.48 -20.35 -0.52
CA HIS A 82 -20.48 -21.13 -1.25
C HIS A 82 -20.09 -22.62 -1.36
N GLU A 83 -21.05 -23.49 -1.59
CA GLU A 83 -20.81 -24.94 -1.72
C GLU A 83 -19.98 -25.24 -2.97
N SER A 84 -20.31 -24.61 -4.09
CA SER A 84 -19.59 -24.79 -5.35
C SER A 84 -19.67 -23.54 -6.24
N VAL A 85 -18.94 -23.59 -7.35
CA VAL A 85 -18.91 -22.56 -8.39
C VAL A 85 -19.06 -23.24 -9.75
N HIS A 86 -19.94 -22.71 -10.59
CA HIS A 86 -20.03 -23.13 -11.99
C HIS A 86 -18.89 -22.49 -12.79
N VAL A 87 -18.04 -23.32 -13.35
CA VAL A 87 -16.86 -22.91 -14.12
C VAL A 87 -17.19 -22.78 -15.60
N ALA A 88 -16.66 -21.75 -16.24
CA ALA A 88 -16.67 -21.59 -17.68
C ALA A 88 -15.24 -21.30 -18.15
N PHE A 89 -14.87 -21.83 -19.30
CA PHE A 89 -13.56 -21.64 -19.92
C PHE A 89 -13.71 -20.92 -21.27
N PRO A 90 -13.99 -19.60 -21.27
CA PRO A 90 -14.03 -18.85 -22.54
C PRO A 90 -12.68 -18.91 -23.24
N ARG A 91 -12.70 -18.89 -24.57
CA ARG A 91 -11.49 -18.75 -25.36
C ARG A 91 -10.98 -17.32 -25.28
N VAL A 92 -9.67 -17.19 -25.02
CA VAL A 92 -8.96 -15.92 -24.89
C VAL A 92 -7.86 -15.92 -25.93
N GLU A 93 -8.18 -15.38 -27.12
CA GLU A 93 -7.30 -15.41 -28.29
C GLU A 93 -6.86 -13.99 -28.66
N GLY A 94 -5.55 -13.81 -28.79
CA GLY A 94 -4.93 -12.52 -29.09
C GLY A 94 -4.68 -11.65 -27.85
N GLU A 95 -3.73 -10.74 -27.99
CA GLU A 95 -3.23 -9.91 -26.91
C GLU A 95 -4.32 -9.01 -26.28
N ASP A 96 -5.13 -8.38 -27.11
CA ASP A 96 -6.23 -7.51 -26.64
C ASP A 96 -7.32 -8.27 -25.89
N ALA A 97 -7.62 -9.52 -26.29
CA ALA A 97 -8.58 -10.35 -25.56
C ALA A 97 -7.99 -10.81 -24.22
N LEU A 98 -6.71 -11.17 -24.19
CA LEU A 98 -6.01 -11.54 -22.98
C LEU A 98 -5.96 -10.36 -22.00
N ARG A 99 -5.56 -9.19 -22.47
CA ARG A 99 -5.54 -7.97 -21.65
C ARG A 99 -6.93 -7.66 -21.05
N ARG A 100 -7.98 -7.60 -21.85
CA ARG A 100 -9.34 -7.39 -21.34
C ARG A 100 -9.75 -8.45 -20.33
N PHE A 101 -9.41 -9.70 -20.56
CA PHE A 101 -9.76 -10.80 -19.66
C PHE A 101 -9.05 -10.69 -18.30
N THR A 102 -7.78 -10.28 -18.29
CA THR A 102 -6.94 -10.17 -17.09
C THR A 102 -7.15 -8.85 -16.34
N GLU A 103 -7.50 -7.76 -17.01
CA GLU A 103 -7.63 -6.43 -16.40
C GLU A 103 -9.08 -6.07 -16.02
N THR A 104 -10.08 -6.83 -16.47
CA THR A 104 -11.48 -6.57 -16.09
C THR A 104 -11.65 -6.68 -14.58
N PRO A 105 -12.14 -5.63 -13.87
CA PRO A 105 -12.40 -5.68 -12.44
C PRO A 105 -13.36 -6.79 -12.04
N PHE A 106 -13.23 -7.26 -10.80
CA PHE A 106 -14.17 -8.22 -10.19
C PHE A 106 -15.25 -7.47 -9.41
N ASP A 107 -16.47 -8.02 -9.43
CA ASP A 107 -17.49 -7.71 -8.43
C ASP A 107 -17.49 -8.82 -7.37
N VAL A 108 -16.61 -8.69 -6.38
CA VAL A 108 -16.40 -9.71 -5.35
C VAL A 108 -17.60 -9.91 -4.42
N ALA A 109 -18.61 -9.04 -4.51
CA ALA A 109 -19.88 -9.16 -3.79
C ALA A 109 -20.93 -10.01 -4.53
N SER A 110 -20.77 -10.23 -5.84
CA SER A 110 -21.77 -10.94 -6.65
C SER A 110 -21.21 -12.09 -7.48
N GLU A 111 -19.93 -12.07 -7.86
CA GLU A 111 -19.29 -13.12 -8.67
C GLU A 111 -18.16 -13.84 -7.92
N PRO A 112 -17.84 -15.10 -8.29
CA PRO A 112 -16.68 -15.78 -7.75
C PRO A 112 -15.38 -15.02 -8.05
N PRO A 113 -14.49 -14.88 -7.06
CA PRO A 113 -13.29 -14.06 -7.20
C PRO A 113 -12.17 -14.84 -7.91
N ILE A 114 -12.51 -15.52 -8.98
CA ILE A 114 -11.58 -16.24 -9.84
C ILE A 114 -12.18 -16.34 -11.24
N ARG A 115 -11.34 -16.28 -12.28
CA ARG A 115 -11.72 -16.54 -13.66
C ARG A 115 -10.73 -17.50 -14.29
N PHE A 116 -11.24 -18.38 -15.15
CA PHE A 116 -10.43 -19.23 -16.01
C PHE A 116 -10.75 -18.95 -17.47
N GLY A 117 -9.72 -18.90 -18.32
CA GLY A 117 -9.84 -18.81 -19.78
C GLY A 117 -8.98 -19.88 -20.45
N ARG A 118 -9.19 -20.11 -21.74
CA ARG A 118 -8.37 -20.99 -22.59
C ARG A 118 -7.64 -20.18 -23.62
N THR A 119 -6.33 -20.32 -23.70
CA THR A 119 -5.52 -19.73 -24.79
C THR A 119 -5.72 -20.51 -26.11
N ALA A 120 -5.26 -19.95 -27.22
CA ALA A 120 -5.26 -20.64 -28.51
C ALA A 120 -4.45 -21.98 -28.48
N ARG A 121 -3.44 -22.07 -27.60
CA ARG A 121 -2.64 -23.31 -27.40
C ARG A 121 -3.32 -24.33 -26.48
N GLY A 122 -4.45 -23.96 -25.87
CA GLY A 122 -5.15 -24.83 -24.93
C GLY A 122 -4.71 -24.68 -23.46
N ASP A 123 -3.77 -23.81 -23.16
CA ASP A 123 -3.35 -23.51 -21.79
C ASP A 123 -4.45 -22.78 -21.02
N LEU A 124 -4.41 -22.86 -19.69
CA LEU A 124 -5.34 -22.13 -18.82
C LEU A 124 -4.80 -20.75 -18.46
N VAL A 125 -5.62 -19.73 -18.65
CA VAL A 125 -5.41 -18.40 -18.04
C VAL A 125 -6.15 -18.40 -16.70
N LEU A 126 -5.43 -18.29 -15.60
CA LEU A 126 -5.95 -18.15 -14.25
C LEU A 126 -5.90 -16.66 -13.85
N VAL A 127 -7.01 -16.09 -13.37
CA VAL A 127 -7.08 -14.69 -12.92
C VAL A 127 -7.75 -14.63 -11.56
N VAL A 128 -7.13 -13.93 -10.60
CA VAL A 128 -7.68 -13.71 -9.26
C VAL A 128 -7.44 -12.26 -8.79
N PRO A 129 -8.40 -11.62 -8.08
CA PRO A 129 -8.17 -10.33 -7.46
C PRO A 129 -7.30 -10.49 -6.20
N HIS A 130 -6.57 -9.45 -5.84
CA HIS A 130 -5.62 -9.47 -4.72
C HIS A 130 -6.28 -9.79 -3.35
N ILE A 131 -7.56 -9.46 -3.16
CA ILE A 131 -8.31 -9.80 -1.93
C ILE A 131 -8.32 -11.31 -1.63
N VAL A 132 -8.19 -12.14 -2.67
CA VAL A 132 -8.19 -13.61 -2.58
C VAL A 132 -6.82 -14.15 -2.23
N ALA A 133 -5.76 -13.54 -2.76
CA ALA A 133 -4.42 -14.07 -2.62
C ALA A 133 -3.39 -12.95 -2.74
N ASP A 134 -2.43 -12.92 -1.83
CA ASP A 134 -1.16 -12.25 -2.05
C ASP A 134 -0.25 -13.10 -2.96
N ARG A 135 0.96 -12.61 -3.26
CA ARG A 135 1.90 -13.34 -4.13
C ARG A 135 2.15 -14.79 -3.66
N GLY A 136 2.30 -15.02 -2.34
CA GLY A 136 2.50 -16.36 -1.79
C GLY A 136 1.26 -17.24 -1.94
N GLY A 137 0.06 -16.68 -1.74
CA GLY A 137 -1.22 -17.39 -1.99
C GLY A 137 -1.42 -17.74 -3.45
N ALA A 138 -1.07 -16.82 -4.33
CA ALA A 138 -1.15 -17.02 -5.77
C ALA A 138 -0.17 -18.12 -6.25
N TRP A 139 1.04 -18.16 -5.71
CA TRP A 139 2.00 -19.21 -5.98
C TRP A 139 1.45 -20.60 -5.60
N ILE A 140 0.80 -20.72 -4.44
CA ILE A 140 0.13 -21.97 -4.02
C ILE A 140 -0.93 -22.37 -5.04
N LEU A 141 -1.76 -21.42 -5.53
CA LEU A 141 -2.78 -21.73 -6.53
C LEU A 141 -2.21 -22.28 -7.82
N VAL A 142 -1.15 -21.65 -8.35
CA VAL A 142 -0.50 -22.08 -9.59
C VAL A 142 0.13 -23.45 -9.40
N THR A 143 0.83 -23.68 -8.29
CA THR A 143 1.49 -24.95 -7.98
C THR A 143 0.46 -26.09 -7.82
N ASP A 144 -0.60 -25.86 -7.04
CA ASP A 144 -1.65 -26.85 -6.82
C ASP A 144 -2.40 -27.17 -8.13
N LEU A 145 -2.69 -26.16 -8.97
CA LEU A 145 -3.33 -26.37 -10.26
C LEU A 145 -2.44 -27.18 -11.22
N THR A 146 -1.15 -26.85 -11.28
CA THR A 146 -0.18 -27.57 -12.12
C THR A 146 -0.08 -29.03 -11.70
N GLU A 147 0.00 -29.32 -10.41
CA GLU A 147 0.03 -30.69 -9.89
C GLU A 147 -1.28 -31.45 -10.16
N LEU A 148 -2.44 -30.79 -10.01
CA LEU A 148 -3.75 -31.38 -10.30
C LEU A 148 -3.86 -31.76 -11.78
N LEU A 149 -3.44 -30.90 -12.70
CA LEU A 149 -3.42 -31.19 -14.13
C LEU A 149 -2.46 -32.33 -14.48
N ALA A 150 -1.26 -32.33 -13.91
CA ALA A 150 -0.28 -33.40 -14.12
C ALA A 150 -0.77 -34.75 -13.56
N ALA A 151 -1.45 -34.75 -12.41
CA ALA A 151 -2.04 -35.95 -11.82
C ALA A 151 -3.13 -36.55 -12.71
N GLN A 152 -3.98 -35.72 -13.32
CA GLN A 152 -4.99 -36.15 -14.30
C GLN A 152 -4.32 -36.76 -15.54
N ALA A 153 -3.32 -36.11 -16.11
CA ALA A 153 -2.60 -36.60 -17.29
C ALA A 153 -1.90 -37.94 -17.02
N GLN A 154 -1.41 -38.15 -15.80
CA GLN A 154 -0.69 -39.37 -15.38
C GLN A 154 -1.60 -40.42 -14.72
N HIS A 155 -2.92 -40.20 -14.65
CA HIS A 155 -3.89 -41.11 -13.99
C HIS A 155 -3.46 -41.52 -12.57
N ARG A 156 -2.94 -40.57 -11.77
CA ARG A 156 -2.50 -40.79 -10.39
C ARG A 156 -3.18 -39.84 -9.41
N ALA A 157 -3.05 -40.10 -8.13
CA ALA A 157 -3.45 -39.15 -7.11
C ALA A 157 -2.51 -37.91 -7.13
N ALA A 158 -3.09 -36.72 -6.93
CA ALA A 158 -2.33 -35.49 -6.82
C ALA A 158 -1.51 -35.45 -5.52
N ARG A 159 -0.27 -34.99 -5.60
CA ARG A 159 0.67 -34.85 -4.48
C ARG A 159 0.57 -33.43 -3.88
N LEU A 160 -0.55 -33.12 -3.27
CA LEU A 160 -0.78 -31.85 -2.61
C LEU A 160 -0.45 -31.92 -1.12
N SER A 161 -0.12 -30.77 -0.52
CA SER A 161 0.00 -30.68 0.94
C SER A 161 -1.29 -31.21 1.62
N ALA A 162 -1.14 -32.00 2.69
CA ALA A 162 -2.27 -32.58 3.41
C ALA A 162 -3.21 -31.48 4.00
N ASN A 163 -2.67 -30.33 4.37
CA ASN A 163 -3.40 -29.20 4.94
C ASN A 163 -3.53 -28.07 3.93
N ALA A 164 -4.78 -27.58 3.76
CA ALA A 164 -5.11 -26.31 3.13
C ALA A 164 -5.90 -25.47 4.13
N PRO A 165 -5.22 -24.69 4.99
CA PRO A 165 -5.91 -23.83 5.97
C PRO A 165 -6.82 -22.84 5.25
N GLN A 166 -7.97 -22.52 5.87
CA GLN A 166 -8.98 -21.67 5.25
C GLN A 166 -9.07 -20.30 5.91
N PRO A 167 -9.22 -19.21 5.13
CA PRO A 167 -9.27 -17.85 5.67
C PRO A 167 -10.39 -17.63 6.69
N VAL A 168 -11.55 -18.27 6.49
CA VAL A 168 -12.67 -18.14 7.41
C VAL A 168 -12.39 -18.75 8.79
N ASP A 169 -11.58 -19.81 8.87
CA ASP A 169 -11.17 -20.41 10.14
C ASP A 169 -10.13 -19.54 10.86
N GLN A 170 -9.19 -18.97 10.10
CA GLN A 170 -8.23 -18.00 10.62
C GLN A 170 -8.96 -16.77 11.19
N ALA A 171 -9.92 -16.21 10.47
CA ALA A 171 -10.69 -15.06 10.92
C ALA A 171 -11.49 -15.31 12.21
N ARG A 172 -12.07 -16.51 12.35
CA ARG A 172 -12.73 -16.92 13.60
C ARG A 172 -11.73 -17.04 14.75
N HIS A 173 -10.58 -17.68 14.51
CA HIS A 173 -9.53 -17.79 15.51
C HIS A 173 -9.04 -16.40 15.98
N GLU A 174 -8.82 -15.46 15.08
CA GLU A 174 -8.44 -14.08 15.40
C GLU A 174 -9.49 -13.39 16.28
N ARG A 175 -10.76 -13.58 16.02
CA ARG A 175 -11.86 -12.96 16.78
C ARG A 175 -12.03 -13.60 18.17
N GLU A 176 -11.95 -14.93 18.28
CA GLU A 176 -12.22 -15.67 19.51
C GLU A 176 -11.03 -15.62 20.49
N SER A 177 -9.83 -15.80 19.98
CA SER A 177 -8.62 -15.97 20.81
C SER A 177 -7.82 -14.69 20.99
N GLY A 178 -8.12 -13.64 20.23
CA GLY A 178 -7.22 -12.53 19.99
C GLY A 178 -7.59 -11.18 20.60
N ARG A 179 -8.80 -10.98 21.17
CA ARG A 179 -9.29 -9.64 21.54
C ARG A 179 -8.36 -8.83 22.43
N ALA A 180 -7.85 -9.42 23.51
CA ALA A 180 -6.92 -8.75 24.42
C ALA A 180 -5.58 -8.41 23.72
N ARG A 181 -5.12 -9.28 22.81
CA ARG A 181 -3.92 -9.07 22.00
C ARG A 181 -4.13 -7.95 20.97
N VAL A 182 -5.29 -7.93 20.31
CA VAL A 182 -5.69 -6.86 19.39
C VAL A 182 -5.70 -5.50 20.10
N GLU A 183 -6.35 -5.40 21.24
CA GLU A 183 -6.39 -4.16 22.04
C GLU A 183 -5.00 -3.71 22.50
N SER A 184 -4.15 -4.66 22.91
CA SER A 184 -2.75 -4.38 23.27
C SER A 184 -1.95 -3.87 22.08
N SER A 185 -2.12 -4.47 20.91
CA SER A 185 -1.46 -4.06 19.68
C SER A 185 -1.91 -2.67 19.23
N LEU A 186 -3.21 -2.40 19.23
CA LEU A 186 -3.75 -1.09 18.87
C LEU A 186 -3.29 0.02 19.83
N ARG A 187 -3.15 -0.27 21.14
CA ARG A 187 -2.57 0.70 22.08
C ARG A 187 -1.09 0.95 21.80
N HIS A 188 -0.32 -0.11 21.54
CA HIS A 188 1.09 0.02 21.17
C HIS A 188 1.26 0.92 19.95
N TRP A 189 0.52 0.64 18.88
CA TRP A 189 0.59 1.43 17.65
C TRP A 189 0.08 2.86 17.84
N GLY A 190 -0.99 3.08 18.63
CA GLY A 190 -1.45 4.42 18.95
C GLY A 190 -0.36 5.29 19.60
N ASN A 191 0.47 4.69 20.48
CA ASN A 191 1.60 5.39 21.09
C ASN A 191 2.78 5.55 20.11
N ALA A 192 3.12 4.48 19.37
CA ALA A 192 4.25 4.52 18.44
C ALA A 192 4.03 5.53 17.28
N LEU A 193 2.80 5.66 16.80
CA LEU A 193 2.43 6.60 15.74
C LEU A 193 2.53 8.07 16.15
N GLN A 194 2.48 8.39 17.46
CA GLN A 194 2.71 9.77 17.95
C GLN A 194 4.10 10.28 17.60
N ASP A 195 5.10 9.39 17.57
CA ASP A 195 6.50 9.71 17.27
C ASP A 195 6.94 9.19 15.90
N PHE A 196 6.05 8.61 15.11
CA PHE A 196 6.40 8.07 13.79
C PHE A 196 6.75 9.21 12.84
N PRO A 197 7.92 9.18 12.15
CA PRO A 197 8.26 10.19 11.15
C PRO A 197 7.16 10.31 10.09
N VAL A 198 6.75 11.54 9.77
CA VAL A 198 5.61 11.80 8.86
C VAL A 198 5.90 11.22 7.48
N THR A 199 7.14 11.37 7.00
CA THR A 199 7.60 10.87 5.70
C THR A 199 9.12 10.76 5.69
N VAL A 200 9.68 9.94 4.79
CA VAL A 200 11.13 9.91 4.53
C VAL A 200 11.57 11.10 3.68
N PHE A 201 10.65 11.68 2.92
CA PHE A 201 10.93 12.78 2.00
C PHE A 201 10.91 14.15 2.70
N PRO A 202 11.54 15.17 2.11
CA PRO A 202 11.39 16.54 2.54
C PRO A 202 9.95 17.03 2.33
N VAL A 203 9.36 17.72 3.32
CA VAL A 203 8.04 18.35 3.22
C VAL A 203 8.18 19.70 2.53
N SER A 204 7.74 19.77 1.28
CA SER A 204 7.84 20.95 0.42
C SER A 204 6.68 21.02 -0.58
N ARG A 205 6.68 22.05 -1.39
CA ARG A 205 5.77 22.12 -2.54
C ARG A 205 6.05 20.96 -3.49
N GLY A 206 5.04 20.15 -3.76
CA GLY A 206 5.12 19.07 -4.72
C GLY A 206 5.36 19.56 -6.14
N ARG A 207 5.97 18.71 -6.94
CA ARG A 207 6.14 18.97 -8.37
C ARG A 207 4.84 18.70 -9.11
N PRO A 208 4.48 19.51 -10.14
CA PRO A 208 3.35 19.17 -10.99
C PRO A 208 3.59 17.84 -11.72
N GLY A 209 2.60 16.99 -11.72
CA GLY A 209 2.63 15.70 -12.41
C GLY A 209 2.12 14.59 -11.51
N ALA A 210 1.40 13.64 -12.09
CA ALA A 210 0.80 12.54 -11.35
C ALA A 210 1.56 11.23 -11.59
N ASP A 211 2.78 11.31 -12.10
CA ASP A 211 3.53 10.13 -12.52
C ASP A 211 4.30 9.53 -11.34
N VAL A 212 4.50 8.22 -11.43
CA VAL A 212 5.44 7.48 -10.58
C VAL A 212 6.77 7.35 -11.33
N VAL A 213 7.86 7.71 -10.66
CA VAL A 213 9.22 7.44 -11.15
C VAL A 213 9.63 6.06 -10.69
N ARG A 214 9.97 5.20 -11.63
CA ARG A 214 10.52 3.87 -11.37
C ARG A 214 12.01 3.85 -11.67
N ALA A 215 12.76 3.14 -10.83
CA ALA A 215 14.11 2.73 -11.14
C ALA A 215 14.26 1.23 -10.86
N ASP A 216 14.75 0.52 -11.85
CA ASP A 216 14.98 -0.91 -11.79
C ASP A 216 16.48 -1.17 -11.91
N LEU A 217 17.04 -1.84 -10.91
CA LEU A 217 18.43 -2.27 -10.87
C LEU A 217 18.49 -3.80 -10.93
N GLU A 218 19.21 -4.35 -11.91
CA GLU A 218 19.62 -5.74 -11.98
C GLU A 218 21.10 -5.85 -11.61
N SER A 219 21.43 -6.55 -10.52
CA SER A 219 22.80 -6.61 -10.00
C SER A 219 23.26 -8.00 -9.61
N PRO A 220 24.25 -8.56 -10.31
CA PRO A 220 24.97 -9.76 -9.86
C PRO A 220 25.83 -9.47 -8.62
N ALA A 221 26.37 -8.25 -8.51
CA ALA A 221 27.18 -7.80 -7.38
C ALA A 221 26.38 -7.82 -6.07
N ALA A 222 25.17 -7.24 -6.09
CA ALA A 222 24.29 -7.21 -4.93
C ALA A 222 23.76 -8.61 -4.56
N GLY A 223 23.51 -9.48 -5.54
CA GLY A 223 23.15 -10.88 -5.31
C GLY A 223 24.23 -11.64 -4.54
N LEU A 224 25.49 -11.58 -5.02
CA LEU A 224 26.64 -12.16 -4.36
C LEU A 224 26.89 -11.54 -2.97
N ALA A 225 26.79 -10.23 -2.85
CA ALA A 225 26.96 -9.49 -1.59
C ALA A 225 25.92 -9.94 -0.55
N LEU A 226 24.65 -10.02 -0.93
CA LEU A 226 23.57 -10.46 -0.05
C LEU A 226 23.76 -11.91 0.41
N ALA A 227 24.15 -12.82 -0.49
CA ALA A 227 24.45 -14.21 -0.16
C ALA A 227 25.68 -14.32 0.79
N THR A 228 26.68 -13.49 0.61
CA THR A 228 27.87 -13.40 1.48
C THR A 228 27.49 -12.90 2.87
N LEU A 229 26.79 -11.77 2.95
CA LEU A 229 26.33 -11.18 4.23
C LEU A 229 25.39 -12.12 5.00
N ARG A 230 24.47 -12.80 4.30
CA ARG A 230 23.60 -13.81 4.93
C ARG A 230 24.40 -14.87 5.68
N ARG A 231 25.50 -15.37 5.09
CA ARG A 231 26.34 -16.40 5.72
C ARG A 231 27.20 -15.84 6.84
N THR A 232 27.84 -14.70 6.63
CA THR A 232 28.75 -14.11 7.64
C THR A 232 28.00 -13.59 8.86
N LEU A 233 26.82 -12.97 8.66
CA LEU A 233 26.01 -12.43 9.74
C LEU A 233 24.97 -13.39 10.29
N ALA A 234 24.79 -14.58 9.68
CA ALA A 234 23.78 -15.61 10.03
C ALA A 234 22.38 -14.99 10.22
N THR A 235 21.99 -14.10 9.30
CA THR A 235 20.79 -13.25 9.40
C THR A 235 19.92 -13.38 8.15
N ALA A 236 18.61 -13.22 8.32
CA ALA A 236 17.65 -13.26 7.23
C ALA A 236 17.99 -12.21 6.13
N PRO A 237 18.01 -12.62 4.84
CA PRO A 237 18.37 -11.74 3.72
C PRO A 237 17.50 -10.48 3.65
N ALA A 238 16.19 -10.62 3.95
CA ALA A 238 15.27 -9.49 4.00
C ALA A 238 15.70 -8.41 5.02
N SER A 239 16.20 -8.81 6.19
CA SER A 239 16.72 -7.87 7.19
C SER A 239 17.99 -7.15 6.71
N ILE A 240 18.87 -7.87 6.01
CA ILE A 240 20.12 -7.31 5.45
C ILE A 240 19.78 -6.28 4.38
N PHE A 241 18.90 -6.64 3.43
CA PHE A 241 18.43 -5.71 2.40
C PHE A 241 17.74 -4.49 2.99
N THR A 242 16.83 -4.69 3.94
CA THR A 242 16.09 -3.60 4.60
C THR A 242 17.06 -2.65 5.33
N ALA A 243 18.10 -3.18 6.00
CA ALA A 243 19.12 -2.33 6.64
C ALA A 243 19.89 -1.48 5.62
N ALA A 244 20.25 -2.05 4.47
CA ALA A 244 20.91 -1.30 3.39
C ALA A 244 19.98 -0.21 2.83
N ALA A 245 18.69 -0.53 2.60
CA ALA A 245 17.70 0.43 2.13
C ALA A 245 17.47 1.58 3.13
N TYR A 246 17.35 1.28 4.43
CA TYR A 246 17.26 2.33 5.47
C TYR A 246 18.50 3.23 5.50
N THR A 247 19.69 2.65 5.37
CA THR A 247 20.95 3.41 5.31
C THR A 247 20.99 4.29 4.06
N ALA A 248 20.61 3.74 2.90
CA ALA A 248 20.58 4.48 1.64
C ALA A 248 19.57 5.65 1.69
N LEU A 249 18.35 5.43 2.19
CA LEU A 249 17.34 6.48 2.36
C LEU A 249 17.80 7.57 3.34
N ALA A 250 18.44 7.17 4.44
CA ALA A 250 18.98 8.12 5.43
C ALA A 250 20.03 9.04 4.81
N ILE A 251 20.91 8.49 3.99
CA ILE A 251 21.95 9.24 3.29
C ILE A 251 21.35 10.09 2.18
N GLN A 252 20.49 9.48 1.33
CA GLN A 252 19.90 10.15 0.17
C GLN A 252 19.07 11.38 0.56
N PHE A 253 18.33 11.32 1.68
CA PHE A 253 17.43 12.39 2.14
C PHE A 253 17.91 13.07 3.44
N HIS A 254 19.17 12.85 3.81
CA HIS A 254 19.82 13.48 4.96
C HIS A 254 19.04 13.31 6.27
N ARG A 255 18.73 12.05 6.62
CA ARG A 255 17.87 11.68 7.75
C ARG A 255 18.63 10.91 8.82
N ASP A 256 18.32 11.17 10.07
CA ASP A 256 18.89 10.46 11.23
C ASP A 256 17.88 9.52 11.92
N ARG A 257 16.63 9.59 11.51
CA ARG A 257 15.54 8.73 11.98
C ARG A 257 14.54 8.52 10.86
N LEU A 258 14.20 7.27 10.56
CA LEU A 258 13.30 6.89 9.49
C LEU A 258 12.16 6.03 10.01
N GLY A 259 10.95 6.30 9.52
CA GLY A 259 9.77 5.46 9.68
C GLY A 259 9.31 4.95 8.32
N LEU A 260 9.26 3.63 8.14
CA LEU A 260 8.81 2.96 6.94
C LEU A 260 7.94 1.76 7.31
N ASN A 261 7.10 1.34 6.40
CA ASN A 261 6.38 0.09 6.50
C ASN A 261 7.22 -1.04 5.91
N LEU A 262 7.36 -2.15 6.64
CA LEU A 262 7.86 -3.40 6.09
C LEU A 262 6.67 -4.29 5.74
N THR A 263 6.56 -4.69 4.49
CA THR A 263 5.55 -5.67 4.07
C THR A 263 5.86 -7.02 4.71
N TRP A 264 5.02 -7.46 5.62
CA TRP A 264 5.20 -8.66 6.41
C TRP A 264 4.20 -9.74 6.04
N SER A 265 4.70 -10.92 5.67
CA SER A 265 3.87 -12.10 5.40
C SER A 265 3.63 -12.89 6.69
N PHE A 266 2.36 -13.27 6.94
CA PHE A 266 1.97 -14.13 8.07
C PHE A 266 2.00 -15.62 7.75
N ARG A 267 2.72 -16.05 6.70
CA ARG A 267 2.74 -17.45 6.22
C ARG A 267 3.64 -18.38 7.01
N GLU A 268 4.48 -17.86 7.89
CA GLU A 268 5.40 -18.67 8.71
C GLU A 268 4.69 -19.42 9.84
N HIS A 269 3.51 -18.94 10.28
CA HIS A 269 2.76 -19.61 11.33
C HIS A 269 2.11 -20.91 10.82
N PRO A 270 2.10 -22.00 11.62
CA PRO A 270 1.52 -23.28 11.20
C PRO A 270 0.07 -23.21 10.72
N THR A 271 -0.75 -22.30 11.27
CA THR A 271 -2.17 -22.12 10.91
C THR A 271 -2.37 -21.38 9.59
N THR A 272 -1.35 -20.70 9.06
CA THR A 272 -1.43 -19.92 7.82
C THR A 272 -0.52 -20.43 6.72
N ARG A 273 0.41 -21.34 7.07
CA ARG A 273 1.28 -21.98 6.08
C ARG A 273 0.45 -22.81 5.09
N GLY A 274 0.61 -22.55 3.79
CA GLY A 274 -0.17 -23.21 2.75
C GLY A 274 -1.59 -22.63 2.54
N MET A 275 -1.95 -21.54 3.23
CA MET A 275 -3.24 -20.86 3.03
C MET A 275 -3.22 -20.03 1.76
N VAL A 276 -4.27 -20.12 0.96
CA VAL A 276 -4.56 -19.16 -0.11
C VAL A 276 -5.37 -18.02 0.49
N ALA A 277 -4.74 -16.88 0.65
CA ALA A 277 -5.34 -15.65 1.18
C ALA A 277 -4.41 -14.44 0.94
N SER A 278 -4.94 -13.23 1.01
CA SER A 278 -4.15 -12.01 1.19
C SER A 278 -3.82 -11.89 2.69
N LEU A 279 -2.61 -12.31 3.08
CA LEU A 279 -2.16 -12.40 4.48
C LEU A 279 -1.17 -11.34 4.87
N PHE A 280 -0.59 -10.61 3.93
CA PHE A 280 0.40 -9.62 4.28
C PHE A 280 -0.22 -8.38 4.96
N ARG A 281 0.59 -7.72 5.75
CA ARG A 281 0.29 -6.45 6.42
C ARG A 281 1.51 -5.56 6.36
N ASP A 282 1.28 -4.29 6.35
CA ASP A 282 2.32 -3.31 6.55
C ASP A 282 2.65 -3.21 8.03
N MET A 283 3.92 -3.42 8.36
CA MET A 283 4.46 -3.33 9.71
C MET A 283 5.24 -2.02 9.83
N PRO A 284 4.72 -1.02 10.56
CA PRO A 284 5.46 0.23 10.75
C PRO A 284 6.73 -0.01 11.55
N LEU A 285 7.87 0.45 11.03
CA LEU A 285 9.18 0.33 11.66
C LEU A 285 9.85 1.69 11.77
N ILE A 286 10.33 2.02 12.95
CA ILE A 286 11.18 3.18 13.19
C ILE A 286 12.60 2.68 13.44
N VAL A 287 13.56 3.20 12.68
CA VAL A 287 14.98 2.96 12.90
C VAL A 287 15.68 4.29 13.19
N ASP A 288 16.35 4.33 14.32
CA ASP A 288 17.15 5.47 14.76
C ASP A 288 18.58 5.32 14.24
N LEU A 289 19.02 6.26 13.42
CA LEU A 289 20.33 6.30 12.79
C LEU A 289 21.22 7.39 13.40
N ARG A 290 20.76 8.06 14.47
CA ARG A 290 21.57 9.04 15.20
C ARG A 290 22.84 8.41 15.73
N GLY A 291 23.91 9.20 15.73
CA GLY A 291 25.24 8.72 16.05
C GLY A 291 25.96 8.05 14.89
N ARG A 292 25.34 8.02 13.69
CA ARG A 292 25.95 7.52 12.44
C ARG A 292 26.46 6.07 12.59
N PRO A 293 25.55 5.12 12.91
CA PRO A 293 25.93 3.74 13.22
C PRO A 293 26.50 3.03 11.98
N SER A 294 27.40 2.07 12.16
CA SER A 294 27.85 1.19 11.09
C SER A 294 26.69 0.33 10.55
N PHE A 295 26.87 -0.27 9.38
CA PHE A 295 25.87 -1.13 8.76
C PHE A 295 25.40 -2.26 9.68
N SER A 296 26.34 -2.93 10.37
CA SER A 296 26.03 -3.97 11.34
C SER A 296 25.18 -3.47 12.50
N GLU A 297 25.45 -2.26 12.98
CA GLU A 297 24.65 -1.64 14.04
C GLU A 297 23.26 -1.22 13.54
N VAL A 298 23.12 -0.70 12.30
CA VAL A 298 21.81 -0.45 11.67
C VAL A 298 21.00 -1.73 11.61
N LEU A 299 21.60 -2.82 11.13
CA LEU A 299 20.97 -4.13 11.06
C LEU A 299 20.50 -4.61 12.43
N ARG A 300 21.31 -4.46 13.47
CA ARG A 300 20.95 -4.82 14.84
C ARG A 300 19.77 -3.98 15.37
N ARG A 301 19.75 -2.66 15.12
CA ARG A 301 18.64 -1.77 15.48
C ARG A 301 17.37 -2.14 14.75
N LEU A 302 17.46 -2.44 13.45
CA LEU A 302 16.34 -2.90 12.64
C LEU A 302 15.75 -4.22 13.17
N GLN A 303 16.60 -5.22 13.44
CA GLN A 303 16.15 -6.50 13.98
C GLN A 303 15.41 -6.34 15.30
N LYS A 304 15.90 -5.47 16.19
CA LYS A 304 15.20 -5.14 17.44
C LYS A 304 13.83 -4.51 17.15
N ALA A 305 13.75 -3.56 16.21
CA ALA A 305 12.49 -2.93 15.81
C ALA A 305 11.49 -3.96 15.24
N VAL A 306 11.95 -4.86 14.35
CA VAL A 306 11.14 -5.96 13.78
C VAL A 306 10.61 -6.89 14.87
N LEU A 307 11.44 -7.27 15.84
CA LEU A 307 11.02 -8.13 16.96
C LEU A 307 9.94 -7.48 17.84
N VAL A 308 10.06 -6.18 18.09
CA VAL A 308 9.07 -5.42 18.87
C VAL A 308 7.78 -5.28 18.07
N ALA A 309 7.87 -4.81 16.83
CA ALA A 309 6.73 -4.62 15.95
C ALA A 309 5.97 -5.92 15.71
N GLY A 310 6.68 -7.02 15.41
CA GLY A 310 6.09 -8.34 15.15
C GLY A 310 5.20 -8.87 16.29
N ARG A 311 5.50 -8.50 17.54
CA ARG A 311 4.65 -8.85 18.70
C ARG A 311 3.28 -8.15 18.69
N HIS A 312 3.19 -7.03 17.98
CA HIS A 312 2.01 -6.17 17.94
C HIS A 312 1.29 -6.17 16.58
N MET A 313 1.53 -7.20 15.76
CA MET A 313 0.90 -7.31 14.43
C MET A 313 -0.50 -7.96 14.44
N SER A 314 -1.02 -8.33 15.63
CA SER A 314 -2.38 -8.83 15.78
C SER A 314 -3.35 -7.66 15.99
N PHE A 315 -3.89 -7.09 14.89
CA PHE A 315 -4.86 -6.01 14.93
C PHE A 315 -5.80 -6.07 13.72
N ASP A 316 -6.98 -5.51 13.85
CA ASP A 316 -7.87 -5.21 12.72
C ASP A 316 -7.30 -4.03 11.93
N VAL A 317 -7.14 -4.20 10.62
CA VAL A 317 -6.46 -3.21 9.78
C VAL A 317 -7.30 -1.93 9.65
N LEU A 318 -8.62 -2.04 9.58
CA LEU A 318 -9.49 -0.86 9.54
C LEU A 318 -9.40 -0.07 10.86
N GLU A 319 -9.43 -0.76 12.01
CA GLU A 319 -9.28 -0.10 13.34
C GLU A 319 -7.89 0.52 13.51
N PHE A 320 -6.84 -0.11 12.97
CA PHE A 320 -5.49 0.48 12.94
C PHE A 320 -5.47 1.79 12.15
N HIS A 321 -6.04 1.80 10.94
CA HIS A 321 -6.10 3.02 10.12
C HIS A 321 -7.01 4.10 10.72
N GLU A 322 -8.09 3.74 11.40
CA GLU A 322 -8.90 4.70 12.17
C GLU A 322 -8.08 5.38 13.26
N ARG A 323 -7.27 4.59 13.98
CA ARG A 323 -6.39 5.12 15.04
C ARG A 323 -5.28 5.99 14.46
N ALA A 324 -4.65 5.54 13.37
CA ALA A 324 -3.62 6.31 12.67
C ALA A 324 -4.15 7.68 12.20
N GLY A 325 -5.32 7.71 11.58
CA GLY A 325 -5.92 8.97 11.13
C GLY A 325 -6.30 9.93 12.27
N ARG A 326 -6.68 9.40 13.47
CA ARG A 326 -6.86 10.25 14.65
C ARG A 326 -5.53 10.84 15.13
N VAL A 327 -4.47 10.04 15.18
CA VAL A 327 -3.12 10.50 15.53
C VAL A 327 -2.62 11.54 14.52
N GLU A 328 -2.82 11.32 13.23
CA GLU A 328 -2.49 12.30 12.17
C GLU A 328 -3.22 13.64 12.39
N ALA A 329 -4.52 13.59 12.69
CA ALA A 329 -5.29 14.77 13.00
C ALA A 329 -4.81 15.49 14.26
N GLU A 330 -4.46 14.78 15.33
CA GLU A 330 -3.90 15.35 16.56
C GLU A 330 -2.53 15.99 16.33
N ARG A 331 -1.64 15.31 15.59
CA ARG A 331 -0.30 15.82 15.26
C ARG A 331 -0.32 16.97 14.25
N GLY A 332 -1.37 17.08 13.44
CA GLY A 332 -1.40 18.01 12.30
C GLY A 332 -0.52 17.55 11.16
N ALA A 333 -0.46 16.27 10.95
CA ALA A 333 0.25 15.65 9.86
C ALA A 333 -0.73 15.06 8.84
N PHE A 334 -0.36 15.06 7.59
CA PHE A 334 -1.07 14.36 6.53
C PHE A 334 -0.11 13.49 5.73
N LEU A 335 -0.42 12.21 5.65
CA LEU A 335 0.32 11.20 4.91
C LEU A 335 -0.57 10.67 3.78
N PRO A 336 -0.40 11.16 2.56
CA PRO A 336 -1.28 10.78 1.46
C PRO A 336 -1.08 9.35 0.95
N GLY A 337 0.10 8.78 1.12
CA GLY A 337 0.42 7.44 0.61
C GLY A 337 1.39 6.66 1.51
N PRO A 338 1.42 5.34 1.40
CA PRO A 338 2.36 4.50 2.14
C PRO A 338 3.79 4.69 1.65
N GLU A 339 4.74 4.47 2.54
CA GLU A 339 6.17 4.35 2.27
C GLU A 339 6.61 2.98 2.75
N SER A 340 6.85 2.05 1.83
CA SER A 340 6.96 0.62 2.13
C SER A 340 8.18 -0.05 1.50
N ILE A 341 8.71 -1.05 2.19
CA ILE A 341 9.75 -1.96 1.68
C ILE A 341 9.18 -3.38 1.63
N SER A 342 9.38 -4.07 0.52
CA SER A 342 8.99 -5.46 0.32
C SER A 342 10.16 -6.30 -0.17
N CYS A 343 10.32 -7.50 0.38
CA CYS A 343 11.39 -8.41 0.00
C CYS A 343 10.82 -9.81 -0.31
N THR A 344 11.14 -10.32 -1.50
CA THR A 344 10.87 -11.71 -1.91
C THR A 344 12.19 -12.32 -2.34
N LEU A 345 12.96 -12.85 -1.37
CA LEU A 345 14.34 -13.31 -1.56
C LEU A 345 14.45 -14.82 -1.48
N GLU A 346 13.41 -15.52 -1.95
CA GLU A 346 13.41 -16.98 -2.12
C GLU A 346 14.49 -17.38 -3.12
N GLY A 347 15.13 -18.51 -2.88
CA GLY A 347 16.22 -18.99 -3.74
C GLY A 347 17.59 -18.37 -3.46
N ILE A 348 17.74 -17.47 -2.49
CA ILE A 348 19.05 -16.91 -2.10
C ILE A 348 20.04 -18.00 -1.68
N GLU A 349 19.54 -19.14 -1.20
CA GLU A 349 20.33 -20.30 -0.82
C GLU A 349 21.09 -20.92 -1.99
N SER A 350 20.53 -20.83 -3.19
CA SER A 350 21.13 -21.36 -4.42
C SER A 350 22.13 -20.41 -5.07
N VAL A 351 22.24 -19.15 -4.59
CA VAL A 351 23.27 -18.25 -5.08
C VAL A 351 24.63 -18.77 -4.65
N PRO A 352 25.50 -19.18 -5.61
CA PRO A 352 26.82 -19.66 -5.28
C PRO A 352 27.60 -18.52 -4.61
N ALA A 353 27.86 -18.71 -3.37
CA ALA A 353 28.71 -17.79 -2.64
C ALA A 353 30.03 -18.52 -2.46
N GLU A 354 30.85 -18.56 -3.50
CA GLU A 354 32.20 -19.08 -3.37
C GLU A 354 32.98 -18.24 -2.35
N PRO A 355 33.68 -18.89 -1.41
CA PRO A 355 34.55 -18.19 -0.51
C PRO A 355 35.67 -17.54 -1.35
N GLY A 356 35.64 -16.22 -1.48
CA GLY A 356 36.70 -15.48 -2.13
C GLY A 356 36.33 -14.59 -3.32
N GLY A 357 35.09 -14.61 -3.80
CA GLY A 357 34.64 -13.65 -4.80
C GLY A 357 34.42 -12.28 -4.19
N ASP A 358 35.13 -11.25 -4.65
CA ASP A 358 34.89 -9.87 -4.26
C ASP A 358 33.69 -9.33 -5.04
N PRO A 359 32.54 -9.05 -4.39
CA PRO A 359 31.36 -8.57 -5.10
C PRO A 359 31.58 -7.24 -5.82
N ARG A 360 32.60 -6.45 -5.42
CA ARG A 360 32.96 -5.19 -6.10
C ARG A 360 33.40 -5.41 -7.55
N ALA A 361 33.97 -6.57 -7.87
CA ALA A 361 34.39 -6.90 -9.24
C ALA A 361 33.21 -7.03 -10.22
N LEU A 362 32.01 -7.26 -9.71
CA LEU A 362 30.77 -7.45 -10.51
C LEU A 362 29.95 -6.15 -10.64
N LEU A 363 30.36 -5.03 -10.02
CA LEU A 363 29.60 -3.77 -10.08
C LEU A 363 29.44 -3.24 -11.52
N ALA A 364 30.43 -3.47 -12.38
CA ALA A 364 30.38 -3.06 -13.77
C ALA A 364 29.31 -3.81 -14.59
N ASP A 365 28.85 -4.97 -14.13
CA ASP A 365 27.85 -5.80 -14.79
C ASP A 365 26.42 -5.46 -14.35
N SER A 366 26.28 -4.55 -13.38
CA SER A 366 24.99 -4.06 -12.91
C SER A 366 24.36 -3.11 -13.91
N ARG A 367 23.06 -3.23 -14.09
CA ARG A 367 22.27 -2.42 -15.02
C ARG A 367 21.18 -1.69 -14.27
N VAL A 368 21.02 -0.40 -14.56
CA VAL A 368 19.92 0.40 -14.03
C VAL A 368 19.14 1.01 -15.18
N SER A 369 17.84 0.96 -15.10
CA SER A 369 16.92 1.66 -16.01
C SER A 369 15.94 2.52 -15.21
N THR A 370 15.44 3.57 -15.81
CA THR A 370 14.40 4.43 -15.23
C THR A 370 13.24 4.58 -16.21
N SER A 371 12.04 4.64 -15.66
CA SER A 371 10.82 4.87 -16.42
C SER A 371 9.84 5.71 -15.61
N ARG A 372 8.80 6.22 -16.30
CA ARG A 372 7.67 6.89 -15.66
C ARG A 372 6.39 6.18 -16.03
N SER A 373 5.51 6.00 -15.05
CA SER A 373 4.18 5.46 -15.27
C SER A 373 3.13 6.30 -14.53
N ASN A 374 1.90 6.25 -15.02
CA ASN A 374 0.74 6.85 -14.36
C ASN A 374 -0.21 5.77 -13.82
N ASP A 375 0.30 4.58 -13.57
CA ASP A 375 -0.48 3.46 -13.06
C ASP A 375 -0.97 3.76 -11.64
N SER A 376 -2.27 3.66 -11.46
CA SER A 376 -2.93 4.02 -10.21
C SER A 376 -2.61 3.09 -9.03
N TRP A 377 -2.18 1.86 -9.28
CA TRP A 377 -1.82 0.94 -8.21
C TRP A 377 -0.48 1.26 -7.55
N ASP A 378 0.32 2.10 -8.19
CA ASP A 378 1.53 2.67 -7.61
C ASP A 378 1.25 3.90 -6.71
N ALA A 379 0.02 4.05 -6.22
CA ALA A 379 -0.39 5.16 -5.36
C ALA A 379 0.27 5.11 -3.96
N CYS A 380 1.59 4.94 -3.93
CA CYS A 380 2.45 5.03 -2.76
C CYS A 380 3.47 6.14 -2.95
N ASN A 381 3.89 6.80 -1.86
CA ASN A 381 4.96 7.78 -1.93
C ASN A 381 6.30 7.10 -2.21
N LEU A 382 6.51 5.90 -1.65
CA LEU A 382 7.67 5.06 -1.86
C LEU A 382 7.28 3.59 -1.80
N TYR A 383 7.63 2.84 -2.81
CA TYR A 383 7.65 1.38 -2.77
C TYR A 383 9.03 0.88 -3.22
N LEU A 384 9.78 0.27 -2.32
CA LEU A 384 11.08 -0.33 -2.61
C LEU A 384 10.96 -1.84 -2.49
N ARG A 385 11.28 -2.55 -3.57
CA ARG A 385 11.17 -4.00 -3.64
C ARG A 385 12.50 -4.65 -3.97
N ALA A 386 12.76 -5.81 -3.36
CA ALA A 386 13.88 -6.67 -3.73
C ALA A 386 13.41 -8.10 -4.01
N TYR A 387 13.94 -8.70 -5.07
CA TYR A 387 13.70 -10.10 -5.44
C TYR A 387 14.89 -10.67 -6.20
N LEU A 388 14.97 -12.01 -6.26
CA LEU A 388 16.06 -12.72 -6.92
C LEU A 388 15.57 -13.38 -8.21
N VAL A 389 16.37 -13.25 -9.26
CA VAL A 389 16.21 -13.99 -10.52
C VAL A 389 17.59 -14.51 -10.92
N GLU A 390 17.74 -15.81 -11.08
CA GLU A 390 19.00 -16.46 -11.52
C GLU A 390 20.25 -15.99 -10.76
N GLY A 391 20.11 -15.77 -9.45
CA GLY A 391 21.20 -15.31 -8.59
C GLY A 391 21.52 -13.83 -8.65
N ARG A 392 20.83 -13.06 -9.50
CA ARG A 392 20.92 -11.59 -9.58
C ARG A 392 19.89 -10.97 -8.65
N LEU A 393 20.29 -9.97 -7.88
CA LEU A 393 19.36 -9.18 -7.10
C LEU A 393 18.76 -8.09 -7.98
N HIS A 394 17.44 -8.09 -8.05
CA HIS A 394 16.66 -7.00 -8.62
C HIS A 394 16.20 -6.08 -7.50
N ILE A 395 16.43 -4.78 -7.66
CA ILE A 395 16.00 -3.73 -6.73
C ILE A 395 15.15 -2.76 -7.53
N ASP A 396 13.83 -2.78 -7.29
CA ASP A 396 12.89 -1.86 -7.93
C ASP A 396 12.50 -0.77 -6.93
N SER A 397 12.50 0.47 -7.36
CA SER A 397 11.88 1.56 -6.64
C SER A 397 10.75 2.18 -7.46
N ALA A 398 9.63 2.45 -6.82
CA ALA A 398 8.54 3.26 -7.35
C ALA A 398 8.32 4.42 -6.37
N ILE A 399 8.50 5.66 -6.83
CA ILE A 399 8.43 6.85 -5.99
C ILE A 399 7.53 7.88 -6.68
N ASP A 400 6.63 8.52 -5.93
CA ASP A 400 5.79 9.59 -6.48
C ASP A 400 6.66 10.73 -7.03
N ALA A 401 6.48 11.05 -8.31
CA ALA A 401 7.26 12.07 -9.00
C ALA A 401 7.05 13.50 -8.44
N SER A 402 6.00 13.69 -7.63
CA SER A 402 5.80 14.96 -6.95
C SER A 402 6.81 15.21 -5.83
N VAL A 403 7.36 14.15 -5.24
CA VAL A 403 8.31 14.25 -4.11
C VAL A 403 9.77 14.11 -4.53
N VAL A 404 10.07 13.36 -5.61
CA VAL A 404 11.45 13.15 -6.09
C VAL A 404 11.58 13.28 -7.61
N GLY A 405 12.82 13.44 -8.10
CA GLY A 405 13.15 13.38 -9.52
C GLY A 405 13.70 12.01 -9.95
N ASP A 406 13.84 11.81 -11.26
CA ASP A 406 14.36 10.56 -11.85
C ASP A 406 15.76 10.20 -11.33
N ARG A 407 16.63 11.21 -11.09
CA ARG A 407 17.98 11.01 -10.56
C ARG A 407 17.97 10.46 -9.12
N ASP A 408 17.04 10.92 -8.31
CA ASP A 408 16.93 10.51 -6.89
C ASP A 408 16.56 9.03 -6.79
N SER A 409 15.63 8.58 -7.64
CA SER A 409 15.18 7.17 -7.69
C SER A 409 16.31 6.24 -8.13
N ALA A 410 17.02 6.56 -9.22
CA ALA A 410 18.19 5.79 -9.68
C ALA A 410 19.34 5.83 -8.65
N GLY A 411 19.57 6.98 -8.01
CA GLY A 411 20.56 7.14 -6.95
C GLY A 411 20.30 6.25 -5.76
N LEU A 412 19.04 6.12 -5.35
CA LEU A 412 18.62 5.29 -4.22
C LEU A 412 18.92 3.80 -4.45
N VAL A 413 18.55 3.24 -5.61
CA VAL A 413 18.78 1.81 -5.88
C VAL A 413 20.26 1.50 -6.03
N LYS A 414 21.04 2.40 -6.66
CA LYS A 414 22.51 2.27 -6.76
C LYS A 414 23.21 2.39 -5.42
N LEU A 415 22.77 3.31 -4.57
CA LEU A 415 23.36 3.47 -3.24
C LEU A 415 23.05 2.24 -2.36
N THR A 416 21.83 1.68 -2.47
CA THR A 416 21.46 0.43 -1.78
C THR A 416 22.35 -0.74 -2.21
N GLU A 417 22.61 -0.90 -3.51
CA GLU A 417 23.56 -1.86 -4.05
C GLU A 417 24.97 -1.63 -3.49
N ALA A 418 25.48 -0.41 -3.59
CA ALA A 418 26.84 -0.07 -3.15
C ALA A 418 27.04 -0.37 -1.65
N ILE A 419 26.06 -0.06 -0.80
CA ILE A 419 26.11 -0.39 0.63
C ILE A 419 26.21 -1.89 0.85
N LEU A 420 25.38 -2.70 0.19
CA LEU A 420 25.43 -4.17 0.29
C LEU A 420 26.80 -4.70 -0.14
N VAL A 421 27.30 -4.24 -1.28
CA VAL A 421 28.56 -4.70 -1.88
C VAL A 421 29.75 -4.34 -1.00
N HIS A 422 29.83 -3.11 -0.53
CA HIS A 422 30.95 -2.66 0.32
C HIS A 422 30.90 -3.30 1.71
N ALA A 423 29.70 -3.44 2.33
CA ALA A 423 29.55 -4.14 3.60
C ALA A 423 29.97 -5.61 3.49
N ALA A 424 29.65 -6.29 2.39
CA ALA A 424 30.07 -7.68 2.16
C ALA A 424 31.57 -7.82 1.94
N ALA A 425 32.20 -6.88 1.22
CA ALA A 425 33.62 -6.91 0.93
C ALA A 425 34.50 -6.57 2.15
N SER A 426 34.02 -5.72 3.05
CA SER A 426 34.78 -5.23 4.22
C SER A 426 34.40 -5.90 5.54
N GLY A 427 33.32 -6.71 5.56
CA GLY A 427 32.76 -7.33 6.77
C GLY A 427 31.83 -6.41 7.57
N ASP A 428 31.99 -5.10 7.47
CA ASP A 428 31.08 -4.05 7.94
C ASP A 428 31.31 -2.78 7.10
N LEU A 429 30.50 -1.75 7.27
CA LEU A 429 30.64 -0.47 6.57
C LEU A 429 30.32 0.69 7.53
N ALA A 430 31.30 1.58 7.76
CA ALA A 430 31.07 2.76 8.56
C ALA A 430 30.09 3.71 7.85
N PHE A 431 29.25 4.42 8.60
CA PHE A 431 28.24 5.33 8.01
C PHE A 431 28.88 6.41 7.12
N GLY A 432 30.02 6.97 7.52
CA GLY A 432 30.74 7.97 6.74
C GLY A 432 31.31 7.43 5.42
N GLU A 433 31.72 6.16 5.40
CA GLU A 433 32.12 5.47 4.17
C GLU A 433 30.89 5.27 3.26
N ALA A 434 29.76 4.83 3.82
CA ALA A 434 28.51 4.70 3.08
C ALA A 434 28.06 6.04 2.47
N GLU A 435 28.17 7.16 3.20
CA GLU A 435 27.89 8.49 2.66
C GLU A 435 28.78 8.85 1.46
N SER A 436 30.04 8.44 1.46
CA SER A 436 30.94 8.71 0.35
C SER A 436 30.59 7.97 -0.94
N LEU A 437 29.72 6.94 -0.86
CA LEU A 437 29.21 6.20 -2.02
C LEU A 437 28.02 6.89 -2.69
N ALA A 438 27.37 7.85 -2.00
CA ALA A 438 26.23 8.56 -2.54
C ALA A 438 26.64 9.54 -3.64
N THR A 439 25.90 9.51 -4.75
CA THR A 439 26.06 10.46 -5.84
C THR A 439 24.93 11.49 -5.75
N ASP A 440 25.26 12.74 -5.45
CA ASP A 440 24.31 13.86 -5.41
C ASP A 440 23.11 13.65 -4.44
N PRO A 441 23.34 13.39 -3.15
CA PRO A 441 22.27 13.26 -2.18
C PRO A 441 21.56 14.61 -2.00
N TRP A 442 20.23 14.53 -1.74
CA TRP A 442 19.45 15.72 -1.42
C TRP A 442 20.03 16.46 -0.21
N ARG A 443 20.01 17.79 -0.23
CA ARG A 443 20.48 18.63 0.87
C ARG A 443 19.48 19.73 1.21
N PRO A 444 19.28 20.03 2.52
CA PRO A 444 18.40 21.12 2.92
C PRO A 444 18.96 22.47 2.47
N GLY A 445 18.09 23.36 1.99
CA GLY A 445 18.39 24.76 1.73
C GLY A 445 18.39 25.62 3.00
N ALA A 446 18.57 26.93 2.84
CA ALA A 446 18.73 27.86 3.97
C ALA A 446 17.47 28.01 4.86
N ARG A 447 16.29 27.80 4.29
CA ARG A 447 14.98 27.92 4.99
C ARG A 447 14.38 26.55 5.36
N TRP A 448 15.19 25.49 5.31
CA TRP A 448 14.77 24.16 5.71
C TRP A 448 15.12 23.90 7.17
N VAL A 449 14.20 23.28 7.90
CA VAL A 449 14.38 22.92 9.31
C VAL A 449 14.00 21.46 9.54
N GLY A 450 14.72 20.82 10.47
CA GLY A 450 14.40 19.46 10.91
C GLY A 450 13.41 19.50 12.07
N VAL A 451 12.17 19.06 11.87
CA VAL A 451 11.12 19.03 12.89
C VAL A 451 10.38 17.70 12.82
N ASP A 452 10.02 17.10 13.96
CA ASP A 452 9.33 15.80 14.06
C ASP A 452 9.99 14.68 13.25
N GLY A 453 11.32 14.76 13.15
CA GLY A 453 12.10 13.81 12.37
C GLY A 453 11.96 13.99 10.86
N VAL A 454 11.44 15.09 10.32
CA VAL A 454 11.38 15.41 8.88
C VAL A 454 12.00 16.76 8.55
N TRP A 455 12.45 16.94 7.30
CA TRP A 455 12.84 18.25 6.78
C TRP A 455 11.61 18.98 6.26
N VAL A 456 11.43 20.23 6.70
CA VAL A 456 10.31 21.09 6.34
C VAL A 456 10.82 22.37 5.70
N ASP A 457 10.29 22.68 4.53
CA ASP A 457 10.50 23.96 3.86
C ASP A 457 9.57 25.03 4.46
N LEU A 458 10.17 25.99 5.19
CA LEU A 458 9.40 27.07 5.83
C LEU A 458 8.79 28.03 4.81
N ASP A 459 9.43 28.22 3.65
CA ASP A 459 8.89 29.09 2.59
C ASP A 459 7.63 28.44 1.98
N PHE A 460 7.66 27.15 1.75
CA PHE A 460 6.47 26.41 1.31
C PHE A 460 5.29 26.56 2.27
N LEU A 461 5.49 26.37 3.56
CA LEU A 461 4.40 26.52 4.54
C LEU A 461 3.91 27.98 4.64
N THR A 462 4.83 28.93 4.55
CA THR A 462 4.50 30.37 4.54
C THR A 462 3.64 30.73 3.33
N GLU A 463 4.09 30.36 2.13
CA GLU A 463 3.36 30.59 0.88
C GLU A 463 1.98 29.91 0.92
N ARG A 464 1.93 28.66 1.41
CA ARG A 464 0.69 27.90 1.50
C ARG A 464 -0.33 28.57 2.42
N LEU A 465 0.08 29.11 3.55
CA LEU A 465 -0.81 29.90 4.41
C LEU A 465 -1.30 31.17 3.73
N GLN A 466 -0.44 31.85 2.94
CA GLN A 466 -0.80 33.05 2.20
C GLN A 466 -1.76 32.78 1.03
N GLU A 467 -1.88 31.55 0.55
CA GLU A 467 -2.90 31.17 -0.44
C GLU A 467 -4.33 31.19 0.12
N HIS A 468 -4.51 31.21 1.45
CA HIS A 468 -5.84 31.32 2.05
C HIS A 468 -6.39 32.74 1.85
N PRO A 469 -7.62 32.91 1.28
CA PRO A 469 -8.13 34.23 0.89
C PRO A 469 -8.29 35.21 2.05
N ALA A 470 -8.48 34.76 3.28
CA ALA A 470 -8.59 35.58 4.47
C ALA A 470 -7.24 35.85 5.18
N VAL A 471 -6.12 35.38 4.65
CA VAL A 471 -4.78 35.62 5.20
C VAL A 471 -4.13 36.80 4.48
N HIS A 472 -3.82 37.85 5.22
CA HIS A 472 -3.17 39.06 4.69
C HIS A 472 -1.63 38.92 4.73
N HIS A 473 -1.12 38.22 5.72
CA HIS A 473 0.32 37.97 5.89
C HIS A 473 0.54 36.69 6.68
N ALA A 474 1.56 35.93 6.35
CA ALA A 474 2.04 34.80 7.13
C ALA A 474 3.56 34.75 7.15
N ASP A 475 4.14 34.23 8.23
CA ASP A 475 5.55 33.88 8.37
C ASP A 475 5.64 32.65 9.29
N VAL A 476 6.31 31.61 8.81
CA VAL A 476 6.52 30.37 9.58
C VAL A 476 7.97 30.31 10.05
N ARG A 477 8.15 30.01 11.32
CA ARG A 477 9.45 29.90 11.98
C ARG A 477 9.59 28.62 12.75
N GLU A 478 10.80 28.14 12.85
CA GLU A 478 11.17 27.12 13.84
C GLU A 478 11.57 27.80 15.15
N GLU A 479 10.95 27.39 16.25
CA GLU A 479 11.19 27.89 17.60
C GLU A 479 11.27 26.70 18.57
N HIS A 480 12.45 26.46 19.14
CA HIS A 480 12.68 25.38 20.12
C HIS A 480 12.27 23.98 19.62
N GLY A 481 12.59 23.67 18.37
CA GLY A 481 12.27 22.39 17.74
C GLY A 481 10.82 22.25 17.28
N ARG A 482 10.03 23.35 17.24
CA ARG A 482 8.62 23.38 16.86
C ARG A 482 8.35 24.45 15.81
N LEU A 483 7.36 24.20 14.96
CA LEU A 483 6.91 25.19 13.98
C LEU A 483 5.90 26.14 14.61
N THR A 484 6.14 27.46 14.49
CA THR A 484 5.22 28.52 14.87
C THR A 484 4.87 29.35 13.64
N ALA A 485 3.57 29.50 13.34
CA ALA A 485 3.08 30.39 12.28
C ALA A 485 2.56 31.69 12.86
N TYR A 486 3.10 32.81 12.40
CA TYR A 486 2.63 34.15 12.67
C TYR A 486 1.75 34.61 11.51
N VAL A 487 0.48 34.87 11.78
CA VAL A 487 -0.51 35.13 10.72
C VAL A 487 -1.31 36.39 11.01
N SER A 488 -1.56 37.19 10.01
CA SER A 488 -2.54 38.32 10.06
C SER A 488 -3.82 37.87 9.35
N ALA A 489 -4.89 37.60 10.11
CA ALA A 489 -6.15 37.08 9.59
C ALA A 489 -7.27 37.18 10.64
N ASP A 490 -8.52 37.23 10.22
CA ASP A 490 -9.70 37.07 11.09
C ASP A 490 -10.17 35.61 11.09
N LEU A 491 -9.27 34.71 11.46
CA LEU A 491 -9.47 33.26 11.50
C LEU A 491 -9.14 32.70 12.89
N GLN A 492 -9.54 31.45 13.12
CA GLN A 492 -9.15 30.67 14.27
C GLN A 492 -8.00 29.70 13.90
N PRO A 493 -7.18 29.25 14.85
CA PRO A 493 -6.08 28.32 14.60
C PRO A 493 -6.52 27.03 13.89
N TRP A 494 -7.70 26.49 14.20
CA TRP A 494 -8.19 25.25 13.59
C TRP A 494 -8.54 25.43 12.10
N GLU A 495 -8.98 26.61 11.67
CA GLU A 495 -9.31 26.91 10.27
C GLU A 495 -8.04 26.91 9.41
N LEU A 496 -6.97 27.53 9.89
CA LEU A 496 -5.66 27.53 9.21
C LEU A 496 -5.05 26.13 9.15
N ARG A 497 -5.17 25.39 10.26
CA ARG A 497 -4.70 24.00 10.31
C ARG A 497 -5.49 23.14 9.31
N ASP A 498 -6.79 23.25 9.28
CA ASP A 498 -7.67 22.54 8.36
C ASP A 498 -7.34 22.87 6.90
N PHE A 499 -7.14 24.15 6.61
CA PHE A 499 -6.72 24.60 5.28
C PHE A 499 -5.41 23.94 4.83
N LEU A 500 -4.39 23.87 5.70
CA LEU A 500 -3.12 23.22 5.39
C LEU A 500 -3.28 21.72 5.15
N LEU A 501 -4.09 21.04 5.97
CA LEU A 501 -4.27 19.59 5.91
C LEU A 501 -5.25 19.14 4.81
N SER A 502 -6.10 20.05 4.33
CA SER A 502 -7.07 19.79 3.26
C SER A 502 -6.53 20.04 1.85
N THR A 503 -5.21 20.03 1.68
CA THR A 503 -4.59 20.30 0.38
C THR A 503 -5.09 19.37 -0.72
N ASP A 504 -5.44 19.94 -1.88
CA ASP A 504 -6.11 19.24 -2.98
C ASP A 504 -5.25 18.20 -3.70
N ASN A 505 -3.96 18.15 -3.43
CA ASN A 505 -3.05 17.33 -4.22
C ASN A 505 -2.90 15.89 -3.73
N GLY A 506 -3.33 15.56 -2.50
CA GLY A 506 -3.35 14.19 -1.97
C GLY A 506 -2.04 13.41 -2.00
N ARG A 507 -0.96 13.98 -2.56
CA ARG A 507 0.29 13.28 -2.89
C ARG A 507 1.50 13.72 -2.08
N ASN A 508 1.45 14.88 -1.41
CA ASN A 508 2.55 15.35 -0.58
C ASN A 508 2.21 15.28 0.88
N ALA A 509 3.16 14.81 1.69
CA ALA A 509 3.04 14.92 3.12
C ALA A 509 2.99 16.39 3.55
N VAL A 510 2.13 16.71 4.50
CA VAL A 510 2.02 18.03 5.10
C VAL A 510 2.23 17.91 6.60
N LEU A 511 2.99 18.83 7.16
CA LEU A 511 3.11 19.04 8.60
C LEU A 511 2.62 20.44 8.93
N SER A 512 1.52 20.52 9.67
CA SER A 512 0.97 21.80 10.14
C SER A 512 1.86 22.41 11.21
N PRO A 513 1.96 23.76 11.31
CA PRO A 513 2.55 24.41 12.46
C PRO A 513 1.96 23.90 13.78
N HIS A 514 2.82 23.69 14.77
CA HIS A 514 2.43 23.26 16.12
C HIS A 514 1.70 24.36 16.89
N ARG A 515 1.96 25.60 16.50
CA ARG A 515 1.38 26.79 17.11
C ARG A 515 1.07 27.84 16.04
N PHE A 516 -0.10 28.45 16.14
CA PHE A 516 -0.49 29.63 15.39
C PHE A 516 -0.54 30.82 16.35
N VAL A 517 -0.04 31.97 15.93
CA VAL A 517 -0.14 33.28 16.57
C VAL A 517 -0.82 34.19 15.56
N ILE A 518 -2.11 34.41 15.75
CA ILE A 518 -2.97 35.10 14.76
C ILE A 518 -3.28 36.48 15.27
N ARG A 519 -2.83 37.52 14.54
CA ARG A 519 -3.18 38.92 14.79
C ARG A 519 -4.41 39.27 13.96
N ARG A 520 -5.48 39.60 14.62
CA ARG A 520 -6.74 39.96 14.01
C ARG A 520 -6.77 41.44 13.59
N THR A 521 -7.75 41.82 12.77
CA THR A 521 -7.96 43.24 12.33
C THR A 521 -8.33 44.16 13.50
N ASP A 522 -8.99 43.66 14.55
CA ASP A 522 -9.29 44.37 15.79
C ASP A 522 -8.09 44.48 16.75
N ALA A 523 -6.89 44.16 16.30
CA ALA A 523 -5.64 44.10 17.05
C ALA A 523 -5.58 43.01 18.15
N ALA A 524 -6.61 42.20 18.32
CA ALA A 524 -6.58 41.06 19.22
C ALA A 524 -5.61 39.99 18.70
N THR A 525 -5.02 39.21 19.61
CA THR A 525 -4.15 38.09 19.26
C THR A 525 -4.78 36.78 19.77
N VAL A 526 -4.98 35.86 18.86
CA VAL A 526 -5.43 34.49 19.16
C VAL A 526 -4.26 33.53 19.00
N THR A 527 -4.08 32.64 19.96
CA THR A 527 -3.01 31.62 19.90
C THR A 527 -3.60 30.24 20.14
N GLY A 528 -3.07 29.25 19.43
CA GLY A 528 -3.49 27.85 19.60
C GLY A 528 -2.77 26.92 18.64
N SER A 529 -2.94 25.62 18.84
CA SER A 529 -2.42 24.56 17.97
C SER A 529 -3.38 24.24 16.80
N GLY A 530 -4.64 24.66 16.89
CA GLY A 530 -5.70 24.26 15.97
C GLY A 530 -6.19 22.81 16.17
N VAL A 531 -5.80 22.14 17.25
CA VAL A 531 -6.34 20.82 17.65
C VAL A 531 -7.74 20.97 18.23
N ASP A 532 -7.91 22.00 19.08
CA ASP A 532 -9.21 22.30 19.71
C ASP A 532 -10.16 22.84 18.64
N ARG A 533 -11.28 22.16 18.47
CA ARG A 533 -12.28 22.46 17.45
C ARG A 533 -13.62 22.79 18.12
N PRO A 534 -14.30 23.86 17.66
CA PRO A 534 -15.60 24.24 18.23
C PRO A 534 -16.68 23.22 17.84
N MET A 535 -17.79 23.26 18.57
CA MET A 535 -19.04 22.69 18.08
C MET A 535 -19.56 23.60 16.96
N LEU A 536 -19.56 23.08 15.74
CA LEU A 536 -19.99 23.79 14.55
C LEU A 536 -21.20 23.09 13.94
N ALA A 537 -22.29 23.86 13.80
CA ALA A 537 -23.49 23.41 13.11
C ALA A 537 -23.32 23.50 11.57
N PRO A 538 -24.06 22.72 10.79
CA PRO A 538 -24.01 22.81 9.34
C PRO A 538 -24.65 24.12 8.81
N GLU A 539 -24.03 24.69 7.77
CA GLU A 539 -24.48 25.93 7.11
C GLU A 539 -24.89 25.63 5.65
N GLY A 540 -25.94 24.90 5.44
CA GLY A 540 -26.42 24.64 4.08
C GLY A 540 -26.67 23.17 3.78
N ALA A 541 -27.24 22.90 2.61
CA ALA A 541 -27.76 21.56 2.27
C ALA A 541 -26.67 20.48 2.17
N ALA A 542 -25.49 20.84 1.64
CA ALA A 542 -24.40 19.88 1.48
C ALA A 542 -23.79 19.50 2.84
N GLU A 543 -23.60 20.47 3.74
CA GLU A 543 -23.11 20.21 5.09
C GLU A 543 -24.12 19.44 5.92
N GLN A 544 -25.41 19.78 5.83
CA GLN A 544 -26.46 19.04 6.50
C GLN A 544 -26.54 17.59 6.02
N ALA A 545 -26.49 17.36 4.71
CA ALA A 545 -26.51 16.02 4.14
C ALA A 545 -25.30 15.18 4.60
N LEU A 546 -24.10 15.79 4.65
CA LEU A 546 -22.91 15.11 5.14
C LEU A 546 -23.02 14.77 6.63
N LYS A 547 -23.45 15.73 7.44
CA LYS A 547 -23.69 15.54 8.88
C LYS A 547 -24.67 14.41 9.14
N ASP A 548 -25.82 14.43 8.46
CA ASP A 548 -26.85 13.41 8.61
C ASP A 548 -26.38 12.02 8.17
N ALA A 549 -25.62 11.95 7.06
CA ALA A 549 -25.05 10.69 6.58
C ALA A 549 -24.01 10.13 7.58
N VAL A 550 -23.14 10.98 8.11
CA VAL A 550 -22.13 10.59 9.11
C VAL A 550 -22.80 10.17 10.42
N ALA A 551 -23.75 10.97 10.92
CA ALA A 551 -24.50 10.66 12.14
C ALA A 551 -25.30 9.37 12.00
N GLY A 552 -26.08 9.24 10.93
CA GLY A 552 -26.95 8.10 10.69
C GLY A 552 -26.21 6.78 10.41
N ALA A 553 -25.05 6.83 9.75
CA ALA A 553 -24.24 5.64 9.51
C ALA A 553 -23.53 5.15 10.78
N ASN A 554 -23.06 6.06 11.63
CA ASN A 554 -22.21 5.77 12.79
C ASN A 554 -22.97 5.87 14.13
N GLU A 555 -24.28 6.09 14.12
CA GLU A 555 -25.13 6.24 15.31
C GLU A 555 -24.64 7.34 16.27
N LEU A 556 -24.18 8.47 15.69
CA LEU A 556 -23.68 9.63 16.45
C LEU A 556 -24.82 10.62 16.70
N THR A 557 -24.88 11.22 17.89
CA THR A 557 -25.96 12.12 18.27
C THR A 557 -25.85 13.48 17.58
N ASP A 558 -24.68 14.12 17.59
CA ASP A 558 -24.49 15.46 17.04
C ASP A 558 -23.01 15.71 16.69
N PRO A 559 -22.48 15.12 15.60
CA PRO A 559 -21.10 15.31 15.22
C PRO A 559 -20.85 16.77 14.79
N THR A 560 -19.77 17.38 15.31
CA THR A 560 -19.37 18.73 14.89
C THR A 560 -18.85 18.74 13.46
N MET A 561 -19.23 19.73 12.68
CA MET A 561 -18.72 19.94 11.32
C MET A 561 -17.25 20.36 11.30
N ALA A 562 -16.72 20.95 12.39
CA ALA A 562 -15.30 21.28 12.50
C ALA A 562 -14.39 20.04 12.69
N GLY A 563 -14.93 18.88 13.07
CA GLY A 563 -14.17 17.64 13.24
C GLY A 563 -13.89 16.92 11.92
N THR A 564 -12.89 16.03 11.92
CA THR A 564 -12.69 15.08 10.81
C THR A 564 -13.62 13.89 10.99
N TYR A 565 -13.88 13.13 9.92
CA TYR A 565 -14.73 11.93 10.02
C TYR A 565 -14.30 10.99 11.16
N LEU A 566 -12.99 10.73 11.30
CA LEU A 566 -12.47 9.81 12.31
C LEU A 566 -12.47 10.41 13.72
N THR A 567 -12.27 11.72 13.87
CA THR A 567 -12.26 12.38 15.20
C THR A 567 -13.65 12.58 15.77
N VAL A 568 -14.68 12.71 14.95
CA VAL A 568 -16.08 12.77 15.41
C VAL A 568 -16.66 11.39 15.75
N GLY A 569 -15.91 10.30 15.54
CA GLY A 569 -16.33 8.94 15.87
C GLY A 569 -16.67 8.07 14.67
N GLY A 570 -16.41 8.53 13.45
CA GLY A 570 -16.60 7.75 12.24
C GLY A 570 -15.77 6.47 12.22
N ARG A 571 -16.29 5.44 11.56
CA ARG A 571 -15.69 4.11 11.40
C ARG A 571 -15.48 3.79 9.93
N LEU A 572 -14.30 3.28 9.56
CA LEU A 572 -13.96 3.02 8.16
C LEU A 572 -14.87 1.96 7.52
N HIS A 573 -15.25 0.92 8.24
CA HIS A 573 -16.18 -0.09 7.70
C HIS A 573 -17.59 0.45 7.40
N LEU A 574 -17.96 1.62 7.95
CA LEU A 574 -19.23 2.29 7.71
C LEU A 574 -19.17 3.34 6.59
N VAL A 575 -17.99 3.61 6.03
CA VAL A 575 -17.83 4.53 4.90
C VAL A 575 -18.73 4.19 3.71
N PRO A 576 -18.90 2.92 3.28
CA PRO A 576 -19.81 2.58 2.20
C PRO A 576 -21.25 3.03 2.48
N ARG A 577 -21.71 2.93 3.76
CA ARG A 577 -23.04 3.38 4.19
C ARG A 577 -23.15 4.91 4.17
N VAL A 578 -22.09 5.63 4.63
CA VAL A 578 -22.06 7.11 4.55
C VAL A 578 -22.19 7.56 3.10
N LEU A 579 -21.38 6.98 2.19
CA LEU A 579 -21.42 7.33 0.77
C LEU A 579 -22.76 6.96 0.10
N SER A 580 -23.42 5.89 0.55
CA SER A 580 -24.77 5.55 0.08
C SER A 580 -25.79 6.59 0.52
N LEU A 581 -25.81 6.96 1.80
CA LEU A 581 -26.74 7.96 2.34
C LEU A 581 -26.54 9.34 1.67
N LEU A 582 -25.30 9.72 1.38
CA LEU A 582 -25.01 10.94 0.61
C LEU A 582 -25.62 10.89 -0.80
N ARG A 583 -25.43 9.76 -1.50
CA ARG A 583 -26.02 9.57 -2.84
C ARG A 583 -27.54 9.61 -2.82
N ASP A 584 -28.17 9.02 -1.79
CA ASP A 584 -29.61 9.04 -1.59
C ASP A 584 -30.15 10.44 -1.29
N SER A 585 -29.32 11.28 -0.64
CA SER A 585 -29.59 12.71 -0.41
C SER A 585 -29.26 13.61 -1.62
N GLY A 586 -28.82 13.01 -2.74
CA GLY A 586 -28.54 13.73 -3.98
C GLY A 586 -27.14 14.35 -4.06
N PHE A 587 -26.18 13.93 -3.24
CA PHE A 587 -24.82 14.43 -3.24
C PHE A 587 -23.79 13.36 -3.58
N GLU A 588 -22.68 13.78 -4.24
CA GLU A 588 -21.52 12.96 -4.57
C GLU A 588 -20.25 13.83 -4.62
N GLY A 589 -19.07 13.23 -4.73
CA GLY A 589 -17.80 13.96 -4.94
C GLY A 589 -16.74 13.72 -3.87
N ILE A 590 -17.03 12.91 -2.83
CA ILE A 590 -16.05 12.46 -1.85
C ILE A 590 -15.98 10.92 -1.84
N GLY A 591 -14.83 10.40 -1.40
CA GLY A 591 -14.54 8.97 -1.34
C GLY A 591 -13.93 8.53 -0.02
N VAL A 592 -13.41 7.31 0.01
CA VAL A 592 -12.74 6.72 1.18
C VAL A 592 -11.53 7.56 1.61
N ALA A 593 -10.71 7.99 0.64
CA ALA A 593 -9.51 8.79 0.91
C ALA A 593 -9.85 10.12 1.60
N ASP A 594 -10.94 10.78 1.19
CA ASP A 594 -11.42 12.02 1.80
C ASP A 594 -11.85 11.80 3.26
N LEU A 595 -12.69 10.78 3.50
CA LEU A 595 -13.18 10.47 4.85
C LEU A 595 -12.08 9.93 5.79
N ARG A 596 -11.03 9.33 5.25
CA ARG A 596 -9.85 8.93 6.02
C ARG A 596 -8.92 10.10 6.35
N SER A 597 -8.91 11.13 5.52
CA SER A 597 -7.99 12.27 5.64
C SER A 597 -8.24 13.10 6.91
N PRO A 598 -7.25 13.88 7.38
CA PRO A 598 -7.42 14.81 8.50
C PRO A 598 -8.21 16.09 8.13
N THR A 599 -8.99 16.04 7.05
CA THR A 599 -9.85 17.15 6.57
C THR A 599 -11.15 17.20 7.36
N SER A 600 -11.60 18.41 7.74
CA SER A 600 -12.87 18.60 8.46
C SER A 600 -14.10 18.26 7.62
N LEU A 601 -15.21 17.95 8.29
CA LEU A 601 -16.49 17.71 7.60
C LEU A 601 -16.96 18.95 6.83
N VAL A 602 -16.69 20.18 7.31
CA VAL A 602 -16.96 21.42 6.57
C VAL A 602 -16.21 21.44 5.24
N ALA A 603 -14.91 21.22 5.27
CA ALA A 603 -14.08 21.23 4.07
C ALA A 603 -14.45 20.08 3.11
N LEU A 604 -14.83 18.91 3.62
CA LEU A 604 -15.35 17.81 2.81
C LEU A 604 -16.70 18.14 2.17
N ALA A 605 -17.59 18.81 2.90
CA ALA A 605 -18.88 19.25 2.35
C ALA A 605 -18.72 20.24 1.18
N GLY A 606 -17.67 21.08 1.23
CA GLY A 606 -17.32 21.97 0.13
C GLY A 606 -16.90 21.26 -1.17
N ARG A 607 -16.53 19.98 -1.11
CA ARG A 607 -16.21 19.13 -2.28
C ARG A 607 -17.44 18.43 -2.86
N LEU A 608 -18.56 18.38 -2.13
CA LEU A 608 -19.78 17.74 -2.58
C LEU A 608 -20.41 18.46 -3.76
N ARG A 609 -20.92 17.69 -4.71
CA ARG A 609 -21.64 18.17 -5.89
C ARG A 609 -23.04 17.58 -5.91
N GLN A 610 -24.03 18.36 -6.31
CA GLN A 610 -25.37 17.84 -6.54
C GLN A 610 -25.37 16.86 -7.72
N ARG A 611 -25.92 15.69 -7.51
CA ARG A 611 -26.15 14.73 -8.60
C ARG A 611 -27.18 15.29 -9.57
N CYS A 612 -26.79 15.44 -10.84
CA CYS A 612 -27.77 15.67 -11.90
C CYS A 612 -28.65 14.44 -12.03
N VAL A 613 -29.86 14.50 -11.49
CA VAL A 613 -30.90 13.47 -11.75
C VAL A 613 -31.29 13.58 -13.22
N ARG A 614 -30.76 12.71 -14.07
CA ARG A 614 -31.29 12.51 -15.42
C ARG A 614 -32.68 11.90 -15.28
N THR A 615 -33.71 12.72 -15.36
CA THR A 615 -35.09 12.28 -15.49
C THR A 615 -35.26 11.59 -16.85
N GLY A 616 -35.51 10.30 -16.84
CA GLY A 616 -36.08 9.52 -17.93
C GLY A 616 -35.07 8.78 -18.83
N GLY A 617 -35.03 7.46 -18.72
CA GLY A 617 -34.46 6.56 -19.71
C GLY A 617 -33.76 5.36 -19.08
N ARG A 618 -34.28 4.17 -19.29
CA ARG A 618 -33.65 2.89 -18.92
C ARG A 618 -32.18 2.92 -19.29
N ALA A 619 -31.30 2.93 -18.31
CA ALA A 619 -29.87 2.89 -18.53
C ALA A 619 -29.43 1.45 -18.82
N SER A 620 -29.01 1.22 -20.05
CA SER A 620 -28.07 0.15 -20.36
C SER A 620 -26.71 0.56 -19.76
N HIS A 621 -26.09 -0.32 -19.02
CA HIS A 621 -24.71 -0.14 -18.55
C HIS A 621 -23.77 0.02 -19.75
N ALA A 622 -23.28 1.24 -19.97
CA ALA A 622 -22.16 1.50 -20.85
C ALA A 622 -20.98 2.00 -19.98
N PRO A 623 -19.77 1.51 -20.22
CA PRO A 623 -18.60 1.89 -19.45
C PRO A 623 -18.24 3.37 -19.68
N HIS A 624 -17.82 4.04 -18.63
CA HIS A 624 -17.31 5.40 -18.63
C HIS A 624 -16.21 5.54 -19.69
N ARG A 625 -16.47 6.34 -20.71
CA ARG A 625 -15.46 6.79 -21.67
C ARG A 625 -14.83 8.07 -21.16
N ASP A 626 -13.55 7.97 -20.98
CA ASP A 626 -12.59 9.02 -20.78
C ASP A 626 -12.76 10.18 -21.79
N ARG A 627 -12.69 11.42 -21.31
CA ARG A 627 -12.54 12.60 -22.16
C ARG A 627 -11.07 12.92 -22.30
N GLY A 628 -10.38 12.20 -23.19
CA GLY A 628 -9.08 12.57 -23.66
C GLY A 628 -9.19 13.46 -24.89
N ALA A 629 -8.54 14.62 -24.87
CA ALA A 629 -8.27 15.42 -26.05
C ALA A 629 -7.30 14.70 -26.99
N PRO A 630 -7.34 14.93 -28.32
CA PRO A 630 -6.56 14.17 -29.28
C PRO A 630 -5.09 14.60 -29.25
N VAL A 631 -4.20 13.69 -28.91
CA VAL A 631 -2.77 13.81 -29.17
C VAL A 631 -2.42 12.96 -30.36
N THR A 632 -1.93 13.60 -31.40
CA THR A 632 -1.40 13.06 -32.63
C THR A 632 -0.23 12.12 -32.37
N GLY A 633 -0.23 11.02 -33.14
CA GLY A 633 0.63 9.87 -32.99
C GLY A 633 2.14 10.08 -33.06
N ARG A 634 2.83 9.22 -32.35
CA ARG A 634 4.07 8.58 -32.82
C ARG A 634 4.15 7.17 -32.21
N ARG A 635 4.33 6.20 -33.10
CA ARG A 635 4.70 4.82 -32.76
C ARG A 635 5.99 4.82 -31.96
N ALA A 636 5.99 4.14 -30.83
CA ALA A 636 7.19 3.58 -30.21
C ALA A 636 6.92 2.11 -29.89
N THR A 637 7.81 1.30 -30.37
CA THR A 637 7.85 -0.16 -30.28
C THR A 637 8.46 -0.59 -28.96
N ALA A 638 7.86 -1.65 -28.38
CA ALA A 638 8.45 -2.69 -27.54
C ALA A 638 9.12 -2.31 -26.22
N GLY A 639 8.62 -2.90 -25.15
CA GLY A 639 9.37 -3.13 -23.92
C GLY A 639 8.53 -3.14 -22.64
N ASP A 640 7.45 -3.92 -22.55
CA ASP A 640 6.76 -4.13 -21.29
C ASP A 640 6.62 -5.64 -21.00
N GLU A 641 7.72 -6.22 -20.53
CA GLU A 641 7.79 -7.57 -19.93
C GLU A 641 8.13 -7.50 -18.44
N ALA A 642 7.34 -6.79 -17.65
CA ALA A 642 7.45 -6.80 -16.20
C ALA A 642 6.18 -7.39 -15.56
N GLY A 643 5.94 -8.65 -15.81
CA GLY A 643 4.80 -9.41 -15.25
C GLY A 643 4.65 -10.81 -15.84
N ARG A 644 5.45 -11.16 -16.80
CA ARG A 644 5.40 -12.47 -17.48
C ARG A 644 6.67 -13.25 -17.20
N GLN A 645 6.68 -14.09 -16.17
CA GLN A 645 7.61 -15.21 -16.13
C GLN A 645 6.87 -16.46 -16.60
N PRO A 646 7.26 -17.07 -17.74
CA PRO A 646 6.90 -18.45 -18.03
C PRO A 646 7.65 -19.33 -17.04
N ILE A 647 6.92 -20.21 -16.35
CA ILE A 647 7.51 -21.31 -15.61
C ILE A 647 7.87 -22.36 -16.66
N GLU A 648 9.08 -22.31 -17.20
CA GLU A 648 9.64 -23.47 -17.89
C GLU A 648 10.05 -24.48 -16.83
N GLY A 649 9.27 -25.54 -16.73
CA GLY A 649 9.61 -26.74 -15.98
C GLY A 649 10.60 -27.57 -16.80
N GLU A 650 11.89 -27.40 -16.60
CA GLU A 650 12.84 -28.46 -16.90
C GLU A 650 12.94 -29.40 -15.70
N GLY A 651 12.29 -30.56 -15.83
CA GLY A 651 12.60 -31.75 -15.02
C GLY A 651 13.98 -32.23 -15.36
N LYS A 652 14.89 -32.21 -14.39
CA LYS A 652 16.03 -33.13 -14.32
C LYS A 652 16.20 -33.62 -12.90
N ASP A 653 16.23 -34.95 -12.86
CA ASP A 653 16.48 -35.86 -11.76
C ASP A 653 17.55 -35.41 -10.76
N VAL A 654 17.23 -35.42 -9.47
CA VAL A 654 17.67 -36.28 -8.37
C VAL A 654 16.87 -35.93 -7.11
#